data_cf846c8e306128ef68af29bb94bc6d13
#
_entry.id   cf846c8e306128ef68af29bb94bc6d13
#
_cell.length_a   1.000
_cell.length_b   1.000
_cell.length_c   1.000
_cell.angle_alpha   90.00
_cell.angle_beta   90.00
_cell.angle_gamma   90.00
#
_symmetry.space_group_name_H-M   'P 1'
#
loop_
_entity.id
_entity.type
_entity.pdbx_description
1 polymer ?
#
loop_
_entity_poly.entity_id
_entity_poly.type
_entity_poly.pdbx_seq_one_letter_code
_entity_poly.pdbx_strand_id
1 'polypeptide(L)'
;MAGNLDKHSGNKMAENTNADKKMQKDNMKKNPGKNPMKALGRLLRYVLKEYKLACVTVVVSILISALAILSISMFMQKLIDVYIEPMMKQSTPDYGPLAHRMLGLGLILVLGIICAYAYNRIMVNVTQGTMKRLRVQLFERMESLPISFFDTHAHGDIMSVYTNDVDTLRQVISQSMPQLINSSITFISTLIAMIVLDIPLTVLSVAMVLIMIKATSSLGAKSGRYFMKQQQDLGKVNGYIEEMMSGQKVVKVFCHEEKAYDDFCKLNRSLQDSAYKANMIANITMPVNANLGNISYVLCAVLGGVLAVNGWSGLTIGTLVAFLTLNKSFTMPVTQISQQINAIVMAAAGADRVFTMTDEKPEEDEGYVELVNAKKDADGNLSETEERTGLWAWRHKHETGEVTYRELTGEVEFENVDFGYNPDKIVLHDINMYAKPGQKIAFVGSTGAGKTTITNLINRFYDIQDGKIRYDNINIGKIRKPDLRRSLGIVLQDTHLFTGTVMDNIRYGKLDATDEECIKAAKLANAHDFIKRLPDGYNTVLTGDGSNLSQGQRQLLAIARAAVADPPALILDEATSSIDTRTEAMVSKGMDALMEGRTSFVIAHRLSTVKDSDCIMVMEQGRIIERGTHDQLIDMKGRYYQLYTGKKAVAGQA
;
A
#
# COMPACT_ATOMS: atom_id res chain seq x y z
N MET A 1 10.24 52.92 14.52
CA MET A 1 11.01 51.94 13.73
C MET A 1 10.55 50.51 14.06
N ALA A 2 9.30 50.19 13.72
CA ALA A 2 8.75 48.85 13.97
C ALA A 2 7.79 48.43 12.84
N GLY A 3 8.26 48.50 11.60
CA GLY A 3 7.40 48.28 10.43
C GLY A 3 8.02 47.46 9.30
N ASN A 4 9.24 46.91 9.47
CA ASN A 4 9.93 46.23 8.36
C ASN A 4 10.43 44.80 8.65
N LEU A 5 10.10 44.20 9.78
CA LEU A 5 10.53 42.83 10.10
C LEU A 5 9.50 41.75 9.74
N ASP A 6 8.21 42.09 9.61
CA ASP A 6 7.15 41.13 9.29
C ASP A 6 6.99 40.78 7.80
N LYS A 7 7.55 41.57 6.90
CA LYS A 7 7.47 41.28 5.44
C LYS A 7 8.50 40.25 4.94
N HIS A 8 9.58 40.00 5.69
CA HIS A 8 10.63 39.07 5.24
C HIS A 8 10.40 37.62 5.71
N SER A 9 9.66 37.39 6.81
CA SER A 9 9.31 36.01 7.25
C SER A 9 8.16 35.41 6.45
N GLY A 10 7.18 36.24 6.06
CA GLY A 10 6.04 35.80 5.24
C GLY A 10 6.42 35.37 3.81
N ASN A 11 7.46 36.00 3.23
CA ASN A 11 7.91 35.65 1.88
C ASN A 11 8.73 34.33 1.82
N LYS A 12 9.50 34.01 2.86
CA LYS A 12 10.23 32.73 2.92
C LYS A 12 9.34 31.52 3.15
N MET A 13 8.23 31.68 3.92
CA MET A 13 7.23 30.60 4.08
C MET A 13 6.41 30.38 2.79
N ALA A 14 6.09 31.43 2.05
CA ALA A 14 5.39 31.33 0.78
C ALA A 14 6.26 30.76 -0.36
N GLU A 15 7.57 30.99 -0.33
CA GLU A 15 8.52 30.40 -1.29
C GLU A 15 8.77 28.91 -1.02
N ASN A 16 8.87 28.49 0.26
CA ASN A 16 8.99 27.06 0.60
C ASN A 16 7.71 26.28 0.27
N THR A 17 6.53 26.82 0.53
CA THR A 17 5.25 26.17 0.13
C THR A 17 5.06 26.10 -1.40
N ASN A 18 5.64 27.03 -2.17
CA ASN A 18 5.63 26.96 -3.63
C ASN A 18 6.70 26.00 -4.19
N ALA A 19 7.84 25.85 -3.50
CA ALA A 19 8.87 24.86 -3.84
C ALA A 19 8.37 23.43 -3.57
N ASP A 20 7.70 23.19 -2.45
CA ASP A 20 7.09 21.88 -2.12
C ASP A 20 5.93 21.53 -3.08
N LYS A 21 5.10 22.51 -3.46
CA LYS A 21 4.06 22.30 -4.48
C LYS A 21 4.63 22.06 -5.86
N LYS A 22 5.79 22.64 -6.16
CA LYS A 22 6.49 22.41 -7.43
C LYS A 22 7.18 21.05 -7.42
N MET A 23 7.80 20.63 -6.30
CA MET A 23 8.33 19.27 -6.11
C MET A 23 7.24 18.20 -6.16
N GLN A 24 6.08 18.39 -5.51
CA GLN A 24 4.94 17.48 -5.65
C GLN A 24 4.39 17.42 -7.08
N LYS A 25 4.32 18.58 -7.78
CA LYS A 25 3.91 18.60 -9.20
C LYS A 25 4.95 17.97 -10.14
N ASP A 26 6.22 18.12 -9.84
CA ASP A 26 7.30 17.55 -10.66
C ASP A 26 7.51 16.05 -10.34
N ASN A 27 7.24 15.59 -9.12
CA ASN A 27 7.16 14.18 -8.79
C ASN A 27 5.91 13.50 -9.40
N MET A 28 4.76 14.19 -9.49
CA MET A 28 3.61 13.72 -10.28
C MET A 28 3.88 13.69 -11.79
N LYS A 29 4.80 14.50 -12.30
CA LYS A 29 5.22 14.50 -13.72
C LYS A 29 6.33 13.49 -14.03
N LYS A 30 7.13 13.07 -13.04
CA LYS A 30 8.23 12.11 -13.23
C LYS A 30 7.81 10.65 -13.22
N ASN A 31 6.58 10.33 -12.80
CA ASN A 31 5.96 9.03 -13.04
C ASN A 31 4.68 9.24 -13.88
N PRO A 32 4.77 9.26 -15.22
CA PRO A 32 3.58 9.17 -16.04
C PRO A 32 3.01 7.76 -15.81
N GLY A 33 2.04 7.63 -14.91
CA GLY A 33 1.31 6.40 -14.68
C GLY A 33 0.90 5.81 -16.02
N LYS A 34 1.29 4.58 -16.24
CA LYS A 34 0.86 3.78 -17.37
C LYS A 34 -0.66 3.89 -17.39
N ASN A 35 -1.21 4.44 -18.44
CA ASN A 35 -2.60 4.72 -18.77
C ASN A 35 -3.60 3.91 -17.89
N PRO A 36 -4.34 4.53 -16.91
CA PRO A 36 -5.17 3.82 -15.92
C PRO A 36 -6.16 2.84 -16.55
N MET A 37 -6.66 3.16 -17.75
CA MET A 37 -7.55 2.28 -18.52
C MET A 37 -6.85 1.01 -19.02
N LYS A 38 -5.53 1.05 -19.25
CA LYS A 38 -4.75 -0.16 -19.56
C LYS A 38 -4.60 -1.06 -18.34
N ALA A 39 -4.42 -0.48 -17.15
CA ALA A 39 -4.37 -1.22 -15.90
C ALA A 39 -5.71 -1.92 -15.61
N LEU A 40 -6.84 -1.23 -15.80
CA LEU A 40 -8.16 -1.84 -15.70
C LEU A 40 -8.34 -2.96 -16.73
N GLY A 41 -7.89 -2.77 -17.99
CA GLY A 41 -7.89 -3.80 -19.02
C GLY A 41 -7.03 -5.01 -18.65
N ARG A 42 -5.90 -4.81 -17.94
CA ARG A 42 -5.06 -5.88 -17.39
C ARG A 42 -5.82 -6.67 -16.30
N LEU A 43 -6.50 -5.98 -15.38
CA LEU A 43 -7.34 -6.61 -14.37
C LEU A 43 -8.44 -7.48 -15.00
N LEU A 44 -9.15 -6.95 -15.97
CA LEU A 44 -10.20 -7.71 -16.67
C LEU A 44 -9.64 -8.94 -17.39
N ARG A 45 -8.51 -8.79 -18.08
CA ARG A 45 -7.82 -9.92 -18.72
C ARG A 45 -7.38 -10.97 -17.70
N TYR A 46 -6.90 -10.53 -16.54
CA TYR A 46 -6.55 -11.42 -15.43
C TYR A 46 -7.75 -12.24 -14.95
N VAL A 47 -8.90 -11.58 -14.70
CA VAL A 47 -10.15 -12.25 -14.30
C VAL A 47 -10.64 -13.20 -15.38
N LEU A 48 -10.67 -12.77 -16.65
CA LEU A 48 -11.10 -13.59 -17.78
C LEU A 48 -10.21 -14.81 -18.02
N LYS A 49 -8.90 -14.69 -17.85
CA LYS A 49 -7.97 -15.80 -18.01
C LYS A 49 -8.18 -16.87 -16.95
N GLU A 50 -8.39 -16.45 -15.71
CA GLU A 50 -8.45 -17.33 -14.56
C GLU A 50 -9.84 -17.98 -14.38
N TYR A 51 -10.91 -17.22 -14.70
CA TYR A 51 -12.30 -17.62 -14.48
C TYR A 51 -13.12 -17.67 -15.76
N LYS A 52 -12.49 -18.09 -16.88
CA LYS A 52 -13.10 -18.06 -18.22
C LYS A 52 -14.50 -18.68 -18.28
N LEU A 53 -14.66 -19.89 -17.74
CA LEU A 53 -15.95 -20.59 -17.76
C LEU A 53 -17.00 -19.87 -16.91
N ALA A 54 -16.63 -19.41 -15.72
CA ALA A 54 -17.51 -18.65 -14.83
C ALA A 54 -17.96 -17.33 -15.48
N CYS A 55 -17.07 -16.60 -16.14
CA CYS A 55 -17.42 -15.36 -16.84
C CYS A 55 -18.41 -15.60 -18.00
N VAL A 56 -18.22 -16.67 -18.77
CA VAL A 56 -19.16 -17.06 -19.83
C VAL A 56 -20.53 -17.39 -19.24
N THR A 57 -20.56 -18.20 -18.17
CA THR A 57 -21.82 -18.57 -17.47
C THR A 57 -22.53 -17.32 -16.94
N VAL A 58 -21.79 -16.35 -16.38
CA VAL A 58 -22.33 -15.06 -15.91
C VAL A 58 -23.00 -14.30 -17.04
N VAL A 59 -22.33 -14.13 -18.18
CA VAL A 59 -22.87 -13.39 -19.34
C VAL A 59 -24.14 -14.09 -19.88
N VAL A 60 -24.11 -15.40 -20.03
CA VAL A 60 -25.29 -16.18 -20.45
C VAL A 60 -26.45 -16.06 -19.45
N SER A 61 -26.16 -16.16 -18.15
CA SER A 61 -27.19 -16.00 -17.12
C SER A 61 -27.81 -14.60 -17.09
N ILE A 62 -26.99 -13.55 -17.28
CA ILE A 62 -27.47 -12.17 -17.41
C ILE A 62 -28.35 -12.02 -18.66
N LEU A 63 -27.95 -12.61 -19.79
CA LEU A 63 -28.73 -12.57 -21.03
C LEU A 63 -30.11 -13.22 -20.84
N ILE A 64 -30.16 -14.43 -20.27
CA ILE A 64 -31.42 -15.14 -20.00
C ILE A 64 -32.28 -14.33 -19.05
N SER A 65 -31.73 -13.78 -17.98
CA SER A 65 -32.46 -12.97 -17.02
C SER A 65 -33.04 -11.69 -17.66
N ALA A 66 -32.26 -11.00 -18.51
CA ALA A 66 -32.70 -9.80 -19.21
C ALA A 66 -33.83 -10.12 -20.22
N LEU A 67 -33.70 -11.22 -20.97
CA LEU A 67 -34.73 -11.67 -21.91
C LEU A 67 -36.01 -12.12 -21.19
N ALA A 68 -35.90 -12.73 -20.01
CA ALA A 68 -37.04 -13.09 -19.18
C ALA A 68 -37.85 -11.85 -18.75
N ILE A 69 -37.17 -10.78 -18.33
CA ILE A 69 -37.81 -9.51 -18.00
C ILE A 69 -38.46 -8.86 -19.24
N LEU A 70 -37.76 -8.87 -20.38
CA LEU A 70 -38.26 -8.34 -21.64
C LEU A 70 -39.54 -9.07 -22.10
N SER A 71 -39.65 -10.38 -21.83
CA SER A 71 -40.82 -11.19 -22.19
C SER A 71 -42.13 -10.68 -21.55
N ILE A 72 -42.05 -10.05 -20.36
CA ILE A 72 -43.22 -9.42 -19.73
C ILE A 72 -43.78 -8.31 -20.61
N SER A 73 -42.91 -7.41 -21.08
CA SER A 73 -43.33 -6.24 -21.90
C SER A 73 -43.90 -6.69 -23.26
N MET A 74 -43.28 -7.70 -23.88
CA MET A 74 -43.78 -8.26 -25.13
C MET A 74 -45.10 -9.07 -24.95
N PHE A 75 -45.28 -9.69 -23.78
CA PHE A 75 -46.52 -10.38 -23.46
C PHE A 75 -47.71 -9.42 -23.30
N MET A 76 -47.48 -8.17 -22.82
CA MET A 76 -48.54 -7.16 -22.69
C MET A 76 -49.28 -6.88 -23.99
N GLN A 77 -48.57 -6.87 -25.14
CA GLN A 77 -49.23 -6.76 -26.44
C GLN A 77 -50.17 -7.92 -26.67
N LYS A 78 -49.65 -9.18 -26.54
CA LYS A 78 -50.46 -10.37 -26.78
C LYS A 78 -51.61 -10.50 -25.78
N LEU A 79 -51.43 -10.10 -24.54
CA LEU A 79 -52.43 -10.11 -23.51
C LEU A 79 -53.65 -9.24 -23.91
N ILE A 80 -53.42 -8.05 -24.42
CA ILE A 80 -54.46 -7.14 -24.81
C ILE A 80 -55.09 -7.55 -26.14
N ASP A 81 -54.30 -7.70 -27.19
CA ASP A 81 -54.79 -7.86 -28.56
C ASP A 81 -55.33 -9.27 -28.84
N VAL A 82 -54.78 -10.33 -28.22
CA VAL A 82 -55.13 -11.73 -28.52
C VAL A 82 -56.09 -12.33 -27.49
N TYR A 83 -55.99 -11.88 -26.24
CA TYR A 83 -56.82 -12.48 -25.16
C TYR A 83 -57.91 -11.52 -24.65
N ILE A 84 -57.58 -10.30 -24.20
CA ILE A 84 -58.57 -9.44 -23.56
C ILE A 84 -59.60 -8.91 -24.57
N GLU A 85 -59.15 -8.32 -25.68
CA GLU A 85 -60.06 -7.72 -26.67
C GLU A 85 -61.02 -8.75 -27.28
N PRO A 86 -60.63 -9.95 -27.69
CA PRO A 86 -61.53 -10.99 -28.16
C PRO A 86 -62.49 -11.50 -27.05
N MET A 87 -61.99 -11.63 -25.80
CA MET A 87 -62.84 -12.10 -24.67
C MET A 87 -63.93 -11.09 -24.31
N MET A 88 -63.67 -9.79 -24.46
CA MET A 88 -64.68 -8.72 -24.22
C MET A 88 -65.84 -8.80 -25.22
N LYS A 89 -65.65 -9.42 -26.37
CA LYS A 89 -66.66 -9.58 -27.44
C LYS A 89 -67.46 -10.90 -27.29
N GLN A 90 -67.10 -11.77 -26.36
CA GLN A 90 -67.75 -13.08 -26.11
C GLN A 90 -68.72 -13.02 -24.93
N SER A 91 -69.87 -13.67 -25.06
CA SER A 91 -70.88 -13.75 -23.97
C SER A 91 -70.42 -14.67 -22.82
N THR A 92 -69.57 -15.68 -23.11
CA THR A 92 -68.97 -16.63 -22.13
C THR A 92 -67.49 -16.72 -22.44
N PRO A 93 -66.61 -15.92 -21.77
CA PRO A 93 -65.21 -15.94 -22.03
C PRO A 93 -64.53 -17.23 -21.51
N ASP A 94 -63.67 -17.86 -22.35
CA ASP A 94 -62.83 -18.98 -21.98
C ASP A 94 -61.46 -18.49 -21.49
N TYR A 95 -61.17 -18.67 -20.19
CA TYR A 95 -59.94 -18.24 -19.56
C TYR A 95 -58.79 -19.28 -19.70
N GLY A 96 -59.06 -20.49 -20.18
CA GLY A 96 -58.12 -21.59 -20.27
C GLY A 96 -56.83 -21.25 -21.05
N PRO A 97 -56.97 -20.73 -22.28
CA PRO A 97 -55.79 -20.33 -23.09
C PRO A 97 -54.94 -19.24 -22.45
N LEU A 98 -55.56 -18.28 -21.78
CA LEU A 98 -54.85 -17.20 -21.06
C LEU A 98 -54.09 -17.76 -19.86
N ALA A 99 -54.74 -18.60 -19.04
CA ALA A 99 -54.10 -19.25 -17.87
C ALA A 99 -52.87 -20.08 -18.28
N HIS A 100 -52.99 -20.83 -19.39
CA HIS A 100 -51.86 -21.62 -19.89
C HIS A 100 -50.67 -20.77 -20.32
N ARG A 101 -50.89 -19.64 -20.97
CA ARG A 101 -49.85 -18.68 -21.38
C ARG A 101 -49.25 -17.93 -20.19
N MET A 102 -50.03 -17.54 -19.19
CA MET A 102 -49.53 -16.94 -17.95
C MET A 102 -48.66 -17.93 -17.19
N LEU A 103 -49.00 -19.21 -17.14
CA LEU A 103 -48.17 -20.26 -16.55
C LEU A 103 -46.81 -20.38 -17.27
N GLY A 104 -46.81 -20.39 -18.61
CA GLY A 104 -45.61 -20.38 -19.42
C GLY A 104 -44.71 -19.18 -19.15
N LEU A 105 -45.30 -17.97 -19.07
CA LEU A 105 -44.56 -16.74 -18.70
C LEU A 105 -44.00 -16.86 -17.28
N GLY A 106 -44.77 -17.39 -16.32
CA GLY A 106 -44.32 -17.62 -14.96
C GLY A 106 -43.07 -18.53 -14.89
N LEU A 107 -43.02 -19.60 -15.70
CA LEU A 107 -41.88 -20.49 -15.80
C LEU A 107 -40.63 -19.75 -16.36
N ILE A 108 -40.82 -18.91 -17.38
CA ILE A 108 -39.70 -18.08 -17.95
C ILE A 108 -39.17 -17.12 -16.87
N LEU A 109 -40.04 -16.50 -16.08
CA LEU A 109 -39.63 -15.59 -15.01
C LEU A 109 -38.88 -16.30 -13.88
N VAL A 110 -39.37 -17.49 -13.47
CA VAL A 110 -38.68 -18.34 -12.50
C VAL A 110 -37.27 -18.71 -12.98
N LEU A 111 -37.13 -19.08 -14.26
CA LEU A 111 -35.83 -19.33 -14.87
C LEU A 111 -34.95 -18.07 -14.83
N GLY A 112 -35.52 -16.90 -15.16
CA GLY A 112 -34.82 -15.60 -15.07
C GLY A 112 -34.31 -15.30 -13.66
N ILE A 113 -35.13 -15.58 -12.62
CA ILE A 113 -34.74 -15.38 -11.21
C ILE A 113 -33.60 -16.36 -10.83
N ILE A 114 -33.69 -17.62 -11.22
CA ILE A 114 -32.64 -18.61 -10.98
C ILE A 114 -31.33 -18.17 -11.63
N CYS A 115 -31.38 -17.72 -12.87
CA CYS A 115 -30.20 -17.20 -13.58
C CYS A 115 -29.65 -15.92 -12.90
N ALA A 116 -30.53 -15.01 -12.43
CA ALA A 116 -30.12 -13.83 -11.69
C ALA A 116 -29.40 -14.20 -10.37
N TYR A 117 -29.93 -15.15 -9.63
CA TYR A 117 -29.27 -15.68 -8.44
C TYR A 117 -27.92 -16.33 -8.79
N ALA A 118 -27.89 -17.17 -9.82
CA ALA A 118 -26.70 -17.89 -10.24
C ALA A 118 -25.56 -16.93 -10.62
N TYR A 119 -25.79 -15.92 -11.47
CA TYR A 119 -24.72 -15.00 -11.86
C TYR A 119 -24.20 -14.19 -10.66
N ASN A 120 -25.07 -13.75 -9.76
CA ASN A 120 -24.63 -13.04 -8.55
C ASN A 120 -23.77 -13.96 -7.67
N ARG A 121 -24.18 -15.21 -7.45
CA ARG A 121 -23.44 -16.18 -6.66
C ARG A 121 -22.07 -16.51 -7.25
N ILE A 122 -22.01 -16.69 -8.57
CA ILE A 122 -20.74 -16.91 -9.30
C ILE A 122 -19.83 -15.70 -9.18
N MET A 123 -20.37 -14.48 -9.35
CA MET A 123 -19.57 -13.25 -9.24
C MET A 123 -18.97 -13.04 -7.85
N VAL A 124 -19.64 -13.45 -6.78
CA VAL A 124 -19.05 -13.45 -5.43
C VAL A 124 -17.80 -14.33 -5.40
N ASN A 125 -17.86 -15.55 -5.91
CA ASN A 125 -16.74 -16.49 -5.94
C ASN A 125 -15.57 -15.95 -6.79
N VAL A 126 -15.86 -15.44 -7.99
CA VAL A 126 -14.87 -14.84 -8.89
C VAL A 126 -14.19 -13.65 -8.21
N THR A 127 -14.97 -12.76 -7.60
CA THR A 127 -14.46 -11.57 -6.94
C THR A 127 -13.56 -11.91 -5.75
N GLN A 128 -14.05 -12.75 -4.82
CA GLN A 128 -13.28 -13.11 -3.62
C GLN A 128 -12.03 -13.92 -3.96
N GLY A 129 -12.12 -14.83 -4.94
CA GLY A 129 -10.97 -15.57 -5.44
C GLY A 129 -9.90 -14.65 -6.06
N THR A 130 -10.33 -13.67 -6.87
CA THR A 130 -9.42 -12.66 -7.45
C THR A 130 -8.78 -11.80 -6.37
N MET A 131 -9.56 -11.31 -5.38
CA MET A 131 -9.02 -10.49 -4.29
C MET A 131 -8.02 -11.25 -3.43
N LYS A 132 -8.30 -12.51 -3.09
CA LYS A 132 -7.34 -13.37 -2.37
C LYS A 132 -6.01 -13.44 -3.11
N ARG A 133 -6.03 -13.75 -4.42
CA ARG A 133 -4.81 -13.88 -5.23
C ARG A 133 -4.04 -12.57 -5.35
N LEU A 134 -4.74 -11.45 -5.60
CA LEU A 134 -4.09 -10.14 -5.68
C LEU A 134 -3.40 -9.77 -4.37
N ARG A 135 -4.04 -10.02 -3.22
CA ARG A 135 -3.42 -9.76 -1.91
C ARG A 135 -2.19 -10.63 -1.67
N VAL A 136 -2.24 -11.91 -2.05
CA VAL A 136 -1.08 -12.80 -1.95
C VAL A 136 0.06 -12.30 -2.83
N GLN A 137 -0.21 -11.99 -4.11
CA GLN A 137 0.81 -11.47 -5.04
C GLN A 137 1.40 -10.13 -4.58
N LEU A 138 0.56 -9.22 -4.05
CA LEU A 138 1.03 -7.96 -3.48
C LEU A 138 1.95 -8.21 -2.28
N PHE A 139 1.58 -9.13 -1.39
CA PHE A 139 2.38 -9.43 -0.20
C PHE A 139 3.71 -10.09 -0.57
N GLU A 140 3.70 -11.11 -1.45
CA GLU A 140 4.90 -11.74 -1.96
C GLU A 140 5.84 -10.72 -2.64
N ARG A 141 5.26 -9.78 -3.41
CA ARG A 141 6.05 -8.71 -4.02
C ARG A 141 6.63 -7.78 -2.96
N MET A 142 5.84 -7.33 -2.00
CA MET A 142 6.28 -6.45 -0.91
C MET A 142 7.48 -7.06 -0.15
N GLU A 143 7.40 -8.33 0.20
CA GLU A 143 8.51 -9.03 0.89
C GLU A 143 9.78 -9.16 0.02
N SER A 144 9.64 -9.08 -1.30
CA SER A 144 10.77 -9.15 -2.23
C SER A 144 11.38 -7.79 -2.58
N LEU A 145 10.79 -6.66 -2.12
CA LEU A 145 11.27 -5.33 -2.47
C LEU A 145 12.51 -4.93 -1.66
N PRO A 146 13.41 -4.12 -2.26
CA PRO A 146 14.56 -3.58 -1.56
C PRO A 146 14.15 -2.56 -0.48
N ILE A 147 14.99 -2.37 0.54
CA ILE A 147 14.74 -1.39 1.61
C ILE A 147 14.57 0.03 1.07
N SER A 148 15.26 0.38 -0.01
CA SER A 148 15.13 1.67 -0.70
C SER A 148 13.69 2.01 -1.12
N PHE A 149 12.86 1.01 -1.39
CA PHE A 149 11.45 1.21 -1.69
C PHE A 149 10.71 1.73 -0.45
N PHE A 150 10.94 1.12 0.71
CA PHE A 150 10.29 1.51 1.97
C PHE A 150 10.78 2.87 2.50
N ASP A 151 12.06 3.21 2.26
CA ASP A 151 12.63 4.51 2.62
C ASP A 151 12.08 5.66 1.77
N THR A 152 11.64 5.37 0.54
CA THR A 152 11.14 6.37 -0.41
C THR A 152 9.61 6.48 -0.47
N HIS A 153 8.89 5.51 0.06
CA HIS A 153 7.42 5.45 0.07
C HIS A 153 6.86 5.50 1.49
N ALA A 154 5.88 6.35 1.73
CA ALA A 154 5.21 6.39 3.02
C ALA A 154 4.45 5.07 3.29
N HIS A 155 4.59 4.52 4.50
CA HIS A 155 3.87 3.29 4.90
C HIS A 155 2.35 3.39 4.72
N GLY A 156 1.78 4.60 4.95
CA GLY A 156 0.36 4.85 4.72
C GLY A 156 -0.07 4.72 3.26
N ASP A 157 0.78 5.11 2.31
CA ASP A 157 0.50 4.96 0.88
C ASP A 157 0.51 3.49 0.47
N ILE A 158 1.51 2.72 0.94
CA ILE A 158 1.58 1.27 0.73
C ILE A 158 0.34 0.59 1.32
N MET A 159 -0.05 0.92 2.55
CA MET A 159 -1.23 0.36 3.22
C MET A 159 -2.52 0.71 2.49
N SER A 160 -2.61 1.93 1.90
CA SER A 160 -3.76 2.35 1.08
C SER A 160 -3.95 1.47 -0.16
N VAL A 161 -2.86 0.95 -0.75
CA VAL A 161 -2.95 -0.01 -1.88
C VAL A 161 -3.62 -1.31 -1.42
N TYR A 162 -3.26 -1.84 -0.23
CA TYR A 162 -3.85 -3.08 0.31
C TYR A 162 -5.32 -2.94 0.73
N THR A 163 -5.69 -1.77 1.24
CA THR A 163 -7.04 -1.52 1.79
C THR A 163 -7.95 -0.88 0.76
N ASN A 164 -7.70 0.36 0.40
CA ASN A 164 -8.62 1.18 -0.40
C ASN A 164 -8.62 0.76 -1.87
N ASP A 165 -7.43 0.56 -2.47
CA ASP A 165 -7.35 0.26 -3.90
C ASP A 165 -7.87 -1.14 -4.19
N VAL A 166 -7.47 -2.15 -3.40
CA VAL A 166 -7.99 -3.52 -3.54
C VAL A 166 -9.51 -3.56 -3.34
N ASP A 167 -10.07 -2.77 -2.39
CA ASP A 167 -11.53 -2.72 -2.18
C ASP A 167 -12.26 -2.05 -3.35
N THR A 168 -11.68 -1.00 -3.92
CA THR A 168 -12.21 -0.35 -5.13
C THR A 168 -12.24 -1.33 -6.32
N LEU A 169 -11.20 -2.15 -6.48
CA LEU A 169 -11.17 -3.22 -7.50
C LEU A 169 -12.24 -4.28 -7.22
N ARG A 170 -12.43 -4.66 -5.96
CA ARG A 170 -13.52 -5.56 -5.54
C ARG A 170 -14.88 -5.03 -5.98
N GLN A 171 -15.16 -3.76 -5.72
CA GLN A 171 -16.43 -3.12 -6.08
C GLN A 171 -16.68 -3.16 -7.59
N VAL A 172 -15.67 -2.88 -8.41
CA VAL A 172 -15.81 -2.90 -9.86
C VAL A 172 -16.05 -4.31 -10.38
N ILE A 173 -15.34 -5.31 -9.90
CA ILE A 173 -15.54 -6.70 -10.34
C ILE A 173 -16.91 -7.22 -9.89
N SER A 174 -17.30 -6.99 -8.60
CA SER A 174 -18.51 -7.57 -8.04
C SER A 174 -19.80 -6.89 -8.47
N GLN A 175 -19.77 -5.58 -8.72
CA GLN A 175 -20.97 -4.78 -8.94
C GLN A 175 -20.96 -4.05 -10.28
N SER A 176 -19.91 -3.26 -10.57
CA SER A 176 -19.94 -2.38 -11.75
C SER A 176 -19.90 -3.15 -13.06
N MET A 177 -19.06 -4.17 -13.17
CA MET A 177 -18.97 -4.98 -14.41
C MET A 177 -20.24 -5.77 -14.72
N PRO A 178 -20.82 -6.55 -13.78
CA PRO A 178 -22.10 -7.21 -14.02
C PRO A 178 -23.22 -6.23 -14.35
N GLN A 179 -23.27 -5.08 -13.66
CA GLN A 179 -24.28 -4.06 -13.91
C GLN A 179 -24.15 -3.43 -15.30
N LEU A 180 -22.92 -3.14 -15.75
CA LEU A 180 -22.70 -2.63 -17.11
C LEU A 180 -23.10 -3.64 -18.18
N ILE A 181 -22.75 -4.92 -18.00
CA ILE A 181 -23.15 -5.99 -18.91
C ILE A 181 -24.66 -6.12 -18.94
N ASN A 182 -25.30 -6.16 -17.78
CA ASN A 182 -26.77 -6.26 -17.67
C ASN A 182 -27.45 -5.06 -18.33
N SER A 183 -27.00 -3.82 -18.02
CA SER A 183 -27.58 -2.60 -18.61
C SER A 183 -27.38 -2.53 -20.12
N SER A 184 -26.22 -2.98 -20.63
CA SER A 184 -25.96 -3.01 -22.07
C SER A 184 -26.85 -4.03 -22.78
N ILE A 185 -26.97 -5.24 -22.23
CA ILE A 185 -27.86 -6.29 -22.78
C ILE A 185 -29.32 -5.83 -22.76
N THR A 186 -29.79 -5.26 -21.62
CA THR A 186 -31.14 -4.72 -21.50
C THR A 186 -31.40 -3.61 -22.52
N PHE A 187 -30.47 -2.66 -22.66
CA PHE A 187 -30.58 -1.57 -23.61
C PHE A 187 -30.69 -2.06 -25.05
N ILE A 188 -29.81 -2.96 -25.48
CA ILE A 188 -29.80 -3.51 -26.84
C ILE A 188 -31.04 -4.36 -27.11
N SER A 189 -31.40 -5.26 -26.20
CA SER A 189 -32.56 -6.14 -26.37
C SER A 189 -33.89 -5.35 -26.37
N THR A 190 -34.00 -4.31 -25.52
CA THR A 190 -35.17 -3.44 -25.52
C THR A 190 -35.26 -2.60 -26.80
N LEU A 191 -34.14 -2.07 -27.31
CA LEU A 191 -34.09 -1.34 -28.57
C LEU A 191 -34.55 -2.21 -29.74
N ILE A 192 -34.06 -3.44 -29.84
CA ILE A 192 -34.48 -4.39 -30.86
C ILE A 192 -35.99 -4.66 -30.77
N ALA A 193 -36.51 -4.91 -29.56
CA ALA A 193 -37.94 -5.14 -29.35
C ALA A 193 -38.78 -3.92 -29.76
N MET A 194 -38.33 -2.71 -29.45
CA MET A 194 -39.01 -1.46 -29.84
C MET A 194 -39.07 -1.25 -31.36
N ILE A 195 -37.96 -1.52 -32.06
CA ILE A 195 -37.88 -1.46 -33.53
C ILE A 195 -38.89 -2.44 -34.18
N VAL A 196 -38.99 -3.66 -33.60
CA VAL A 196 -39.92 -4.69 -34.10
C VAL A 196 -41.40 -4.26 -33.89
N LEU A 197 -41.71 -3.55 -32.80
CA LEU A 197 -43.08 -3.11 -32.51
C LEU A 197 -43.51 -1.92 -33.35
N ASP A 198 -42.73 -0.83 -33.37
CA ASP A 198 -43.06 0.38 -34.12
C ASP A 198 -41.83 1.27 -34.30
N ILE A 199 -41.49 1.60 -35.56
CA ILE A 199 -40.30 2.39 -35.88
C ILE A 199 -40.46 3.87 -35.55
N PRO A 200 -41.58 4.57 -35.91
CA PRO A 200 -41.81 5.97 -35.55
C PRO A 200 -41.65 6.28 -34.06
N LEU A 201 -42.27 5.48 -33.21
CA LEU A 201 -42.16 5.64 -31.75
C LEU A 201 -40.74 5.34 -31.25
N THR A 202 -40.03 4.38 -31.88
CA THR A 202 -38.64 4.07 -31.54
C THR A 202 -37.73 5.26 -31.85
N VAL A 203 -37.87 5.91 -33.00
CA VAL A 203 -37.08 7.11 -33.36
C VAL A 203 -37.29 8.22 -32.33
N LEU A 204 -38.53 8.46 -31.89
CA LEU A 204 -38.85 9.45 -30.84
C LEU A 204 -38.13 9.07 -29.52
N SER A 205 -38.23 7.80 -29.10
CA SER A 205 -37.60 7.33 -27.86
C SER A 205 -36.09 7.46 -27.90
N VAL A 206 -35.45 7.13 -29.02
CA VAL A 206 -33.99 7.26 -29.23
C VAL A 206 -33.59 8.76 -29.17
N ALA A 207 -34.35 9.66 -29.80
CA ALA A 207 -34.11 11.10 -29.72
C ALA A 207 -34.16 11.60 -28.27
N MET A 208 -35.12 11.14 -27.48
CA MET A 208 -35.23 11.47 -26.05
C MET A 208 -34.08 10.92 -25.23
N VAL A 209 -33.61 9.69 -25.50
CA VAL A 209 -32.41 9.11 -24.85
C VAL A 209 -31.15 9.91 -25.17
N LEU A 210 -30.98 10.39 -26.40
CA LEU A 210 -29.84 11.28 -26.74
C LEU A 210 -29.91 12.61 -25.96
N ILE A 211 -31.09 13.19 -25.76
CA ILE A 211 -31.27 14.36 -24.91
C ILE A 211 -30.90 14.04 -23.46
N MET A 212 -31.34 12.89 -22.95
CA MET A 212 -30.98 12.42 -21.58
C MET A 212 -29.48 12.25 -21.42
N ILE A 213 -28.78 11.62 -22.36
CA ILE A 213 -27.34 11.44 -22.33
C ILE A 213 -26.62 12.79 -22.29
N LYS A 214 -27.04 13.76 -23.12
CA LYS A 214 -26.48 15.11 -23.15
C LYS A 214 -26.72 15.85 -21.82
N ALA A 215 -27.92 15.79 -21.26
CA ALA A 215 -28.26 16.39 -19.97
C ALA A 215 -27.42 15.77 -18.84
N THR A 216 -27.38 14.45 -18.76
CA THR A 216 -26.61 13.70 -17.75
C THR A 216 -25.10 13.99 -17.84
N SER A 217 -24.54 14.00 -19.05
CA SER A 217 -23.12 14.31 -19.27
C SER A 217 -22.78 15.74 -18.85
N SER A 218 -23.64 16.72 -19.17
CA SER A 218 -23.45 18.11 -18.75
C SER A 218 -23.50 18.29 -17.22
N LEU A 219 -24.50 17.67 -16.57
CA LEU A 219 -24.63 17.70 -15.10
C LEU A 219 -23.45 16.94 -14.44
N GLY A 220 -23.07 15.78 -14.96
CA GLY A 220 -21.96 14.98 -14.47
C GLY A 220 -20.63 15.72 -14.53
N ALA A 221 -20.35 16.42 -15.64
CA ALA A 221 -19.12 17.21 -15.78
C ALA A 221 -19.06 18.38 -14.78
N LYS A 222 -20.20 19.03 -14.48
CA LYS A 222 -20.29 20.07 -13.46
C LYS A 222 -20.13 19.50 -12.05
N SER A 223 -20.82 18.41 -11.74
CA SER A 223 -20.75 17.71 -10.47
C SER A 223 -19.33 17.24 -10.18
N GLY A 224 -18.65 16.63 -11.14
CA GLY A 224 -17.28 16.15 -10.99
C GLY A 224 -16.28 17.25 -10.59
N ARG A 225 -16.42 18.47 -11.15
CA ARG A 225 -15.57 19.60 -10.75
C ARG A 225 -15.78 20.01 -9.29
N TYR A 226 -17.03 20.00 -8.82
CA TYR A 226 -17.32 20.33 -7.42
C TYR A 226 -16.91 19.21 -6.45
N PHE A 227 -17.05 17.94 -6.86
CA PHE A 227 -16.54 16.81 -6.07
C PHE A 227 -15.01 16.86 -5.92
N MET A 228 -14.27 17.22 -6.98
CA MET A 228 -12.83 17.45 -6.89
C MET A 228 -12.48 18.55 -5.87
N LYS A 229 -13.23 19.66 -5.88
CA LYS A 229 -13.04 20.75 -4.91
C LYS A 229 -13.39 20.30 -3.49
N GLN A 230 -14.50 19.59 -3.31
CA GLN A 230 -14.91 19.02 -2.02
C GLN A 230 -13.81 18.10 -1.47
N GLN A 231 -13.21 17.25 -2.30
CA GLN A 231 -12.14 16.36 -1.87
C GLN A 231 -10.88 17.12 -1.43
N GLN A 232 -10.54 18.21 -2.14
CA GLN A 232 -9.44 19.08 -1.72
C GLN A 232 -9.72 19.79 -0.40
N ASP A 233 -10.93 20.30 -0.20
CA ASP A 233 -11.31 20.99 1.03
C ASP A 233 -11.44 20.00 2.20
N LEU A 234 -11.91 18.77 1.97
CA LEU A 234 -11.90 17.67 2.95
C LEU A 234 -10.46 17.31 3.38
N GLY A 235 -9.52 17.24 2.41
CA GLY A 235 -8.11 17.02 2.71
C GLY A 235 -7.52 18.11 3.62
N LYS A 236 -7.89 19.40 3.40
CA LYS A 236 -7.43 20.49 4.28
C LYS A 236 -8.03 20.39 5.70
N VAL A 237 -9.31 20.04 5.82
CA VAL A 237 -9.96 19.84 7.13
C VAL A 237 -9.31 18.68 7.87
N ASN A 238 -9.10 17.54 7.21
CA ASN A 238 -8.46 16.37 7.82
C ASN A 238 -7.01 16.67 8.25
N GLY A 239 -6.21 17.32 7.39
CA GLY A 239 -4.84 17.71 7.72
C GLY A 239 -4.79 18.68 8.91
N TYR A 240 -5.73 19.63 8.99
CA TYR A 240 -5.82 20.52 10.15
C TYR A 240 -6.20 19.78 11.44
N ILE A 241 -7.14 18.83 11.37
CA ILE A 241 -7.51 17.98 12.52
C ILE A 241 -6.29 17.19 13.01
N GLU A 242 -5.55 16.56 12.11
CA GLU A 242 -4.35 15.77 12.41
C GLU A 242 -3.26 16.66 13.08
N GLU A 243 -3.03 17.86 12.53
CA GLU A 243 -2.09 18.84 13.08
C GLU A 243 -2.49 19.25 14.51
N MET A 244 -3.77 19.61 14.72
CA MET A 244 -4.27 20.00 16.04
C MET A 244 -4.26 18.85 17.04
N MET A 245 -4.60 17.63 16.63
CA MET A 245 -4.54 16.44 17.49
C MET A 245 -3.08 16.14 17.92
N SER A 246 -2.14 16.17 16.99
CA SER A 246 -0.72 15.95 17.26
C SER A 246 -0.14 17.06 18.13
N GLY A 247 -0.55 18.31 17.88
CA GLY A 247 -0.14 19.51 18.61
C GLY A 247 -0.97 19.84 19.83
N GLN A 248 -1.92 18.97 20.27
CA GLN A 248 -2.91 19.32 21.31
C GLN A 248 -2.30 19.82 22.62
N LYS A 249 -1.16 19.25 23.04
CA LYS A 249 -0.42 19.72 24.24
C LYS A 249 0.05 21.17 24.08
N VAL A 250 0.50 21.55 22.89
CA VAL A 250 0.97 22.91 22.58
C VAL A 250 -0.22 23.87 22.57
N VAL A 251 -1.33 23.51 21.91
CA VAL A 251 -2.57 24.30 21.91
C VAL A 251 -3.03 24.60 23.34
N LYS A 252 -3.03 23.57 24.21
CA LYS A 252 -3.43 23.70 25.62
C LYS A 252 -2.50 24.58 26.44
N VAL A 253 -1.17 24.39 26.30
CA VAL A 253 -0.18 25.18 27.06
C VAL A 253 -0.24 26.67 26.71
N PHE A 254 -0.49 27.00 25.45
CA PHE A 254 -0.59 28.39 24.99
C PHE A 254 -2.02 28.96 25.00
N CYS A 255 -3.03 28.17 25.43
CA CYS A 255 -4.45 28.58 25.52
C CYS A 255 -4.98 29.11 24.17
N HIS A 256 -4.65 28.42 23.07
CA HIS A 256 -5.04 28.84 21.71
C HIS A 256 -6.26 28.06 21.17
N GLU A 257 -7.10 27.46 22.04
CA GLU A 257 -8.26 26.66 21.64
C GLU A 257 -9.28 27.44 20.82
N GLU A 258 -9.59 28.70 21.22
CA GLU A 258 -10.55 29.54 20.48
C GLU A 258 -10.04 29.83 19.06
N LYS A 259 -8.76 30.17 18.92
CA LYS A 259 -8.16 30.41 17.60
C LYS A 259 -8.18 29.17 16.73
N ALA A 260 -7.82 28.01 17.31
CA ALA A 260 -7.85 26.73 16.61
C ALA A 260 -9.29 26.37 16.16
N TYR A 261 -10.28 26.64 17.02
CA TYR A 261 -11.70 26.44 16.70
C TYR A 261 -12.16 27.37 15.56
N ASP A 262 -11.81 28.65 15.59
CA ASP A 262 -12.17 29.62 14.57
C ASP A 262 -11.57 29.25 13.20
N ASP A 263 -10.32 28.82 13.18
CA ASP A 263 -9.64 28.41 11.94
C ASP A 263 -10.22 27.10 11.39
N PHE A 264 -10.57 26.14 12.27
CA PHE A 264 -11.35 24.96 11.89
C PHE A 264 -12.69 25.34 11.28
N CYS A 265 -13.44 26.25 11.90
CA CYS A 265 -14.73 26.69 11.41
C CYS A 265 -14.65 27.32 9.99
N LYS A 266 -13.57 28.06 9.69
CA LYS A 266 -13.36 28.63 8.34
C LYS A 266 -13.14 27.52 7.29
N LEU A 267 -12.29 26.55 7.61
CA LEU A 267 -12.02 25.41 6.74
C LEU A 267 -13.27 24.55 6.54
N ASN A 268 -14.00 24.26 7.63
CA ASN A 268 -15.21 23.46 7.58
C ASN A 268 -16.35 24.16 6.80
N ARG A 269 -16.45 25.49 6.86
CA ARG A 269 -17.38 26.27 6.02
C ARG A 269 -17.03 26.17 4.55
N SER A 270 -15.74 26.22 4.18
CA SER A 270 -15.31 26.00 2.78
C SER A 270 -15.67 24.59 2.28
N LEU A 271 -15.48 23.57 3.14
CA LEU A 271 -15.90 22.19 2.85
C LEU A 271 -17.44 22.11 2.70
N GLN A 272 -18.21 22.74 3.59
CA GLN A 272 -19.67 22.79 3.50
C GLN A 272 -20.12 23.37 2.16
N ASP A 273 -19.55 24.50 1.73
CA ASP A 273 -19.91 25.17 0.48
C ASP A 273 -19.60 24.31 -0.76
N SER A 274 -18.44 23.66 -0.77
CA SER A 274 -18.05 22.78 -1.87
C SER A 274 -18.88 21.49 -1.90
N ALA A 275 -19.14 20.89 -0.73
CA ALA A 275 -19.99 19.71 -0.58
C ALA A 275 -21.45 19.99 -0.96
N TYR A 276 -22.00 21.13 -0.53
CA TYR A 276 -23.35 21.54 -0.91
C TYR A 276 -23.50 21.62 -2.44
N LYS A 277 -22.59 22.33 -3.12
CA LYS A 277 -22.64 22.48 -4.59
C LYS A 277 -22.45 21.15 -5.32
N ALA A 278 -21.54 20.29 -4.84
CA ALA A 278 -21.30 18.97 -5.41
C ALA A 278 -22.56 18.09 -5.31
N ASN A 279 -23.12 17.99 -4.10
CA ASN A 279 -24.27 17.13 -3.84
C ASN A 279 -25.59 17.70 -4.45
N MET A 280 -25.76 19.01 -4.45
CA MET A 280 -26.91 19.64 -5.10
C MET A 280 -27.01 19.25 -6.58
N ILE A 281 -25.88 19.35 -7.33
CA ILE A 281 -25.89 19.01 -8.75
C ILE A 281 -25.98 17.49 -8.95
N ALA A 282 -25.33 16.70 -8.13
CA ALA A 282 -25.40 15.23 -8.21
C ALA A 282 -26.84 14.73 -7.98
N ASN A 283 -27.49 15.24 -6.96
CA ASN A 283 -28.86 14.82 -6.59
C ASN A 283 -29.94 15.28 -7.57
N ILE A 284 -29.71 16.35 -8.33
CA ILE A 284 -30.63 16.80 -9.40
C ILE A 284 -30.57 15.86 -10.62
N THR A 285 -29.49 15.14 -10.85
CA THR A 285 -29.31 14.27 -12.03
C THR A 285 -30.38 13.19 -12.12
N MET A 286 -30.71 12.54 -11.00
CA MET A 286 -31.71 11.46 -10.96
C MET A 286 -33.14 11.98 -11.26
N PRO A 287 -33.66 13.04 -10.60
CA PRO A 287 -34.95 13.64 -10.94
C PRO A 287 -35.04 14.16 -12.38
N VAL A 288 -33.97 14.77 -12.92
CA VAL A 288 -33.94 15.23 -14.32
C VAL A 288 -34.09 14.05 -15.28
N ASN A 289 -33.35 12.97 -15.07
CA ASN A 289 -33.49 11.79 -15.92
C ASN A 289 -34.87 11.13 -15.79
N ALA A 290 -35.40 11.01 -14.57
CA ALA A 290 -36.72 10.45 -14.35
C ALA A 290 -37.82 11.28 -15.07
N ASN A 291 -37.75 12.61 -14.98
CA ASN A 291 -38.72 13.49 -15.66
C ASN A 291 -38.56 13.49 -17.18
N LEU A 292 -37.32 13.45 -17.71
CA LEU A 292 -37.08 13.25 -19.14
C LEU A 292 -37.65 11.92 -19.64
N GLY A 293 -37.51 10.84 -18.84
CA GLY A 293 -38.13 9.55 -19.09
C GLY A 293 -39.66 9.61 -19.09
N ASN A 294 -40.27 10.36 -18.14
CA ASN A 294 -41.70 10.58 -18.10
C ASN A 294 -42.20 11.42 -19.29
N ILE A 295 -41.45 12.45 -19.69
CA ILE A 295 -41.76 13.26 -20.90
C ILE A 295 -41.70 12.34 -22.13
N SER A 296 -40.66 11.51 -22.27
CA SER A 296 -40.57 10.51 -23.34
C SER A 296 -41.82 9.61 -23.37
N TYR A 297 -42.22 9.11 -22.19
CA TYR A 297 -43.41 8.27 -22.06
C TYR A 297 -44.68 8.98 -22.55
N VAL A 298 -44.91 10.22 -22.10
CA VAL A 298 -46.09 11.03 -22.49
C VAL A 298 -46.08 11.33 -23.99
N LEU A 299 -44.93 11.72 -24.56
CA LEU A 299 -44.81 11.99 -25.99
C LEU A 299 -45.08 10.73 -26.82
N CYS A 300 -44.56 9.57 -26.39
CA CYS A 300 -44.86 8.29 -27.03
C CYS A 300 -46.33 7.89 -26.90
N ALA A 301 -46.97 8.17 -25.75
CA ALA A 301 -48.38 7.87 -25.55
C ALA A 301 -49.28 8.74 -26.45
N VAL A 302 -48.98 10.05 -26.54
CA VAL A 302 -49.74 10.98 -27.38
C VAL A 302 -49.54 10.64 -28.87
N LEU A 303 -48.29 10.53 -29.31
CA LEU A 303 -47.99 10.20 -30.71
C LEU A 303 -48.56 8.83 -31.09
N GLY A 304 -48.36 7.81 -30.24
CA GLY A 304 -48.86 6.46 -30.47
C GLY A 304 -50.39 6.42 -30.46
N GLY A 305 -51.05 7.19 -29.57
CA GLY A 305 -52.49 7.32 -29.58
C GLY A 305 -53.03 7.92 -30.89
N VAL A 306 -52.39 8.99 -31.39
CA VAL A 306 -52.72 9.60 -32.70
C VAL A 306 -52.51 8.60 -33.86
N LEU A 307 -51.38 7.87 -33.87
CA LEU A 307 -51.08 6.86 -34.88
C LEU A 307 -52.12 5.72 -34.87
N ALA A 308 -52.50 5.25 -33.67
CA ALA A 308 -53.47 4.17 -33.48
C ALA A 308 -54.87 4.58 -33.94
N VAL A 309 -55.34 5.79 -33.56
CA VAL A 309 -56.68 6.29 -33.96
C VAL A 309 -56.79 6.54 -35.48
N ASN A 310 -55.72 7.02 -36.09
CA ASN A 310 -55.69 7.25 -37.55
C ASN A 310 -55.39 6.00 -38.36
N GLY A 311 -55.15 4.85 -37.72
CA GLY A 311 -54.81 3.59 -38.41
C GLY A 311 -53.47 3.61 -39.12
N TRP A 312 -52.58 4.58 -38.82
CA TRP A 312 -51.26 4.67 -39.39
C TRP A 312 -50.31 3.65 -38.71
N SER A 313 -49.48 2.99 -39.44
CA SER A 313 -48.55 1.92 -39.01
C SER A 313 -49.19 0.63 -38.49
N GLY A 314 -50.52 0.46 -38.51
CA GLY A 314 -51.18 -0.75 -37.99
C GLY A 314 -51.04 -0.91 -36.46
N LEU A 315 -50.80 0.18 -35.72
CA LEU A 315 -50.56 0.18 -34.27
C LEU A 315 -51.83 -0.18 -33.52
N THR A 316 -51.81 -1.27 -32.75
CA THR A 316 -52.87 -1.71 -31.85
C THR A 316 -52.73 -1.10 -30.46
N ILE A 317 -53.82 -1.11 -29.66
CA ILE A 317 -53.78 -0.66 -28.26
C ILE A 317 -52.77 -1.51 -27.47
N GLY A 318 -52.73 -2.83 -27.69
CA GLY A 318 -51.78 -3.71 -27.03
C GLY A 318 -50.35 -3.41 -27.41
N THR A 319 -50.06 -3.12 -28.70
CA THR A 319 -48.73 -2.69 -29.15
C THR A 319 -48.30 -1.38 -28.47
N LEU A 320 -49.21 -0.40 -28.35
CA LEU A 320 -48.91 0.86 -27.67
C LEU A 320 -48.55 0.65 -26.20
N VAL A 321 -49.34 -0.14 -25.45
CA VAL A 321 -49.10 -0.42 -24.04
C VAL A 321 -47.77 -1.16 -23.85
N ALA A 322 -47.47 -2.15 -24.71
CA ALA A 322 -46.18 -2.87 -24.69
C ALA A 322 -45.03 -1.88 -24.97
N PHE A 323 -45.16 -1.01 -25.97
CA PHE A 323 -44.17 -0.01 -26.32
C PHE A 323 -43.89 0.95 -25.15
N LEU A 324 -44.91 1.46 -24.50
CA LEU A 324 -44.81 2.36 -23.33
C LEU A 324 -44.09 1.68 -22.15
N THR A 325 -44.32 0.38 -21.96
CA THR A 325 -43.58 -0.42 -20.93
C THR A 325 -42.10 -0.58 -21.32
N LEU A 326 -41.81 -0.83 -22.58
CA LEU A 326 -40.45 -0.91 -23.11
C LEU A 326 -39.73 0.44 -23.01
N ASN A 327 -40.41 1.55 -23.27
CA ASN A 327 -39.82 2.90 -23.18
C ASN A 327 -39.28 3.19 -21.78
N LYS A 328 -39.98 2.77 -20.72
CA LYS A 328 -39.45 2.83 -19.33
C LYS A 328 -38.22 1.98 -19.15
N SER A 329 -38.21 0.73 -19.64
CA SER A 329 -37.10 -0.19 -19.56
C SER A 329 -35.90 0.29 -20.42
N PHE A 330 -36.12 1.08 -21.47
CA PHE A 330 -35.09 1.63 -22.36
C PHE A 330 -34.36 2.82 -21.75
N THR A 331 -35.00 3.65 -20.95
CA THR A 331 -34.42 4.86 -20.34
C THR A 331 -33.59 4.54 -19.07
N MET A 332 -33.95 3.48 -18.35
CA MET A 332 -33.32 3.10 -17.07
C MET A 332 -31.83 2.75 -17.17
N PRO A 333 -31.36 1.94 -18.16
CA PRO A 333 -29.94 1.60 -18.34
C PRO A 333 -29.03 2.82 -18.51
N VAL A 334 -29.50 3.91 -19.12
CA VAL A 334 -28.71 5.15 -19.29
C VAL A 334 -28.29 5.72 -17.95
N THR A 335 -29.21 5.78 -16.99
CA THR A 335 -28.93 6.26 -15.63
C THR A 335 -27.99 5.30 -14.89
N GLN A 336 -28.21 3.99 -15.00
CA GLN A 336 -27.38 2.97 -14.35
C GLN A 336 -25.94 2.99 -14.86
N ILE A 337 -25.72 3.07 -16.18
CA ILE A 337 -24.39 3.16 -16.78
C ILE A 337 -23.67 4.43 -16.29
N SER A 338 -24.38 5.56 -16.26
CA SER A 338 -23.82 6.83 -15.81
C SER A 338 -23.34 6.79 -14.36
N GLN A 339 -24.03 6.07 -13.47
CA GLN A 339 -23.62 5.88 -12.07
C GLN A 339 -22.33 5.05 -11.94
N GLN A 340 -22.08 4.12 -12.87
CA GLN A 340 -20.89 3.26 -12.82
C GLN A 340 -19.61 3.95 -13.31
N ILE A 341 -19.70 5.07 -14.05
CA ILE A 341 -18.53 5.73 -14.63
C ILE A 341 -17.53 6.14 -13.55
N ASN A 342 -17.97 6.72 -12.45
CA ASN A 342 -17.09 7.14 -11.37
C ASN A 342 -16.39 5.96 -10.70
N ALA A 343 -17.11 4.87 -10.46
CA ALA A 343 -16.54 3.65 -9.88
C ALA A 343 -15.45 3.05 -10.80
N ILE A 344 -15.67 3.09 -12.11
CA ILE A 344 -14.71 2.60 -13.11
C ILE A 344 -13.44 3.48 -13.13
N VAL A 345 -13.59 4.81 -13.09
CA VAL A 345 -12.46 5.75 -13.07
C VAL A 345 -11.62 5.56 -11.79
N MET A 346 -12.28 5.44 -10.64
CA MET A 346 -11.59 5.17 -9.37
C MET A 346 -10.87 3.82 -9.38
N ALA A 347 -11.52 2.79 -9.89
CA ALA A 347 -10.90 1.47 -10.00
C ALA A 347 -9.75 1.43 -11.02
N ALA A 348 -9.83 2.20 -12.10
CA ALA A 348 -8.73 2.32 -13.05
C ALA A 348 -7.48 2.92 -12.38
N ALA A 349 -7.66 3.97 -11.54
CA ALA A 349 -6.59 4.57 -10.77
C ALA A 349 -6.05 3.61 -9.69
N GLY A 350 -6.93 2.88 -8.97
CA GLY A 350 -6.54 1.86 -8.01
C GLY A 350 -5.80 0.70 -8.65
N ALA A 351 -6.27 0.22 -9.82
CA ALA A 351 -5.58 -0.81 -10.59
C ALA A 351 -4.16 -0.38 -11.01
N ASP A 352 -3.99 0.88 -11.41
CA ASP A 352 -2.68 1.40 -11.80
C ASP A 352 -1.70 1.36 -10.62
N ARG A 353 -2.11 1.77 -9.41
CA ARG A 353 -1.28 1.69 -8.20
C ARG A 353 -0.97 0.26 -7.78
N VAL A 354 -1.99 -0.63 -7.77
CA VAL A 354 -1.82 -2.05 -7.45
C VAL A 354 -0.83 -2.73 -8.40
N PHE A 355 -0.98 -2.51 -9.72
CA PHE A 355 -0.07 -3.10 -10.68
C PHE A 355 1.29 -2.44 -10.72
N THR A 356 1.42 -1.14 -10.44
CA THR A 356 2.71 -0.47 -10.28
C THR A 356 3.50 -1.12 -9.15
N MET A 357 2.89 -1.32 -7.98
CA MET A 357 3.54 -2.01 -6.87
C MET A 357 3.87 -3.48 -7.18
N THR A 358 2.97 -4.18 -7.90
CA THR A 358 3.22 -5.59 -8.31
C THR A 358 4.35 -5.71 -9.34
N ASP A 359 4.54 -4.68 -10.17
CA ASP A 359 5.55 -4.65 -11.25
C ASP A 359 6.89 -4.06 -10.77
N GLU A 360 6.96 -3.51 -9.53
CA GLU A 360 8.23 -3.05 -8.97
C GLU A 360 9.28 -4.16 -9.01
N LYS A 361 10.54 -3.76 -9.21
CA LYS A 361 11.64 -4.73 -9.27
C LYS A 361 11.91 -5.31 -7.90
N PRO A 362 12.04 -6.64 -7.76
CA PRO A 362 12.49 -7.25 -6.53
C PRO A 362 13.93 -6.84 -6.22
N GLU A 363 14.35 -7.04 -4.97
CA GLU A 363 15.76 -6.88 -4.61
C GLU A 363 16.63 -7.81 -5.47
N GLU A 364 17.55 -7.22 -6.23
CA GLU A 364 18.49 -7.98 -7.07
C GLU A 364 19.59 -8.57 -6.20
N ASP A 365 19.92 -9.85 -6.40
CA ASP A 365 21.01 -10.55 -5.71
C ASP A 365 21.78 -11.41 -6.70
N GLU A 366 22.94 -10.92 -7.10
CA GLU A 366 23.88 -11.64 -7.98
C GLU A 366 24.95 -12.41 -7.19
N GLY A 367 24.80 -12.53 -5.86
CA GLY A 367 25.70 -13.24 -5.00
C GLY A 367 25.68 -14.75 -5.27
N TYR A 368 26.85 -15.37 -5.23
CA TYR A 368 27.03 -16.81 -5.45
C TYR A 368 27.84 -17.48 -4.32
N VAL A 369 28.41 -16.71 -3.41
CA VAL A 369 29.09 -17.22 -2.20
C VAL A 369 28.02 -17.45 -1.14
N GLU A 370 28.01 -18.63 -0.55
CA GLU A 370 27.02 -19.10 0.42
C GLU A 370 27.63 -19.33 1.80
N LEU A 371 26.85 -19.13 2.84
CA LEU A 371 27.21 -19.40 4.22
C LEU A 371 26.79 -20.84 4.59
N VAL A 372 27.75 -21.65 5.00
CA VAL A 372 27.54 -23.06 5.35
C VAL A 372 28.09 -23.38 6.74
N ASN A 373 27.53 -24.42 7.39
CA ASN A 373 28.17 -25.00 8.58
C ASN A 373 29.45 -25.71 8.16
N ALA A 374 30.51 -25.53 8.93
CA ALA A 374 31.82 -26.11 8.63
C ALA A 374 32.38 -26.93 9.81
N LYS A 375 33.30 -27.83 9.51
CA LYS A 375 34.12 -28.49 10.49
C LYS A 375 35.59 -28.40 10.04
N LYS A 376 36.50 -28.36 11.01
CA LYS A 376 37.94 -28.44 10.76
C LYS A 376 38.37 -29.91 10.84
N ASP A 377 39.15 -30.38 9.87
CA ASP A 377 39.84 -31.68 9.94
C ASP A 377 41.06 -31.58 10.86
N ALA A 378 41.78 -32.70 11.01
CA ALA A 378 43.01 -32.78 11.84
C ALA A 378 44.14 -31.87 11.33
N ASP A 379 44.15 -31.53 10.05
CA ASP A 379 45.12 -30.67 9.38
C ASP A 379 44.67 -29.18 9.35
N GLY A 380 43.48 -28.88 9.91
CA GLY A 380 42.96 -27.53 10.01
C GLY A 380 42.18 -27.06 8.76
N ASN A 381 41.98 -27.92 7.76
CA ASN A 381 41.19 -27.57 6.58
C ASN A 381 39.70 -27.56 6.88
N LEU A 382 38.99 -26.60 6.27
CA LEU A 382 37.56 -26.47 6.41
C LEU A 382 36.81 -27.36 5.41
N SER A 383 35.81 -28.05 5.90
CA SER A 383 34.89 -28.83 5.07
C SER A 383 33.44 -28.55 5.51
N GLU A 384 32.51 -28.57 4.55
CA GLU A 384 31.08 -28.40 4.80
C GLU A 384 30.52 -29.59 5.60
N THR A 385 29.57 -29.31 6.48
CA THR A 385 28.83 -30.32 7.25
C THR A 385 27.38 -29.92 7.41
N GLU A 386 26.48 -30.91 7.49
CA GLU A 386 25.05 -30.66 7.82
C GLU A 386 24.84 -30.47 9.33
N GLU A 387 25.83 -30.93 10.15
CA GLU A 387 25.77 -30.80 11.60
C GLU A 387 26.04 -29.36 12.05
N ARG A 388 25.35 -28.90 13.08
CA ARG A 388 25.61 -27.60 13.72
C ARG A 388 26.85 -27.71 14.62
N THR A 389 27.98 -27.29 14.11
CA THR A 389 29.27 -27.29 14.82
C THR A 389 29.53 -25.99 15.58
N GLY A 390 28.73 -24.91 15.31
CA GLY A 390 29.02 -23.55 15.79
C GLY A 390 30.13 -22.86 14.96
N LEU A 391 30.71 -23.55 13.99
CA LEU A 391 31.69 -23.00 13.06
C LEU A 391 31.01 -22.76 11.71
N TRP A 392 31.18 -21.57 11.15
CA TRP A 392 30.63 -21.18 9.87
C TRP A 392 31.72 -20.88 8.87
N ALA A 393 31.47 -21.16 7.59
CA ALA A 393 32.41 -20.85 6.52
C ALA A 393 31.69 -20.35 5.27
N TRP A 394 32.35 -19.47 4.55
CA TRP A 394 31.97 -19.05 3.21
C TRP A 394 32.35 -20.11 2.20
N ARG A 395 31.35 -20.69 1.51
CA ARG A 395 31.55 -21.60 0.37
C ARG A 395 31.65 -20.77 -0.90
N HIS A 396 32.82 -20.68 -1.48
CA HIS A 396 33.08 -19.95 -2.72
C HIS A 396 33.32 -20.95 -3.86
N LYS A 397 32.35 -21.01 -4.78
CA LYS A 397 32.47 -21.81 -6.00
C LYS A 397 33.06 -20.94 -7.10
N HIS A 398 34.31 -21.24 -7.51
CA HIS A 398 35.00 -20.54 -8.58
C HIS A 398 34.47 -20.94 -9.96
N GLU A 399 34.68 -20.11 -10.97
CA GLU A 399 34.30 -20.40 -12.37
C GLU A 399 35.01 -21.68 -12.91
N THR A 400 36.16 -22.02 -12.37
CA THR A 400 36.87 -23.25 -12.67
C THR A 400 36.20 -24.53 -12.16
N GLY A 401 35.17 -24.42 -11.33
CA GLY A 401 34.48 -25.51 -10.62
C GLY A 401 35.13 -25.88 -9.29
N GLU A 402 36.27 -25.30 -8.94
CA GLU A 402 36.91 -25.45 -7.64
C GLU A 402 36.04 -24.78 -6.55
N VAL A 403 35.92 -25.45 -5.38
CA VAL A 403 35.21 -24.93 -4.22
C VAL A 403 36.22 -24.65 -3.11
N THR A 404 36.26 -23.41 -2.66
CA THR A 404 37.08 -23.00 -1.52
C THR A 404 36.21 -22.62 -0.34
N TYR A 405 36.71 -22.94 0.87
CA TYR A 405 36.03 -22.59 2.13
C TYR A 405 36.89 -21.58 2.88
N ARG A 406 36.25 -20.50 3.36
CA ARG A 406 36.87 -19.49 4.21
C ARG A 406 36.08 -19.36 5.50
N GLU A 407 36.76 -19.42 6.65
CA GLU A 407 36.13 -19.27 7.96
C GLU A 407 35.46 -17.91 8.08
N LEU A 408 34.26 -17.92 8.63
CA LEU A 408 33.55 -16.70 8.98
C LEU A 408 34.14 -16.11 10.26
N THR A 409 34.84 -14.99 10.15
CA THR A 409 35.54 -14.33 11.27
C THR A 409 34.96 -12.96 11.59
N GLY A 410 34.20 -12.35 10.66
CA GLY A 410 33.61 -11.03 10.83
C GLY A 410 34.55 -9.86 10.50
N GLU A 411 35.61 -10.11 9.70
CA GLU A 411 36.51 -9.06 9.19
C GLU A 411 35.77 -8.20 8.15
N VAL A 412 35.79 -6.87 8.29
CA VAL A 412 35.16 -5.95 7.33
C VAL A 412 36.13 -4.88 6.88
N GLU A 413 36.24 -4.68 5.57
CA GLU A 413 37.10 -3.69 4.95
C GLU A 413 36.36 -2.85 3.91
N PHE A 414 36.58 -1.53 3.93
CA PHE A 414 36.13 -0.58 2.91
C PHE A 414 37.35 0.00 2.20
N GLU A 415 37.35 -0.07 0.88
CA GLU A 415 38.40 0.43 0.00
C GLU A 415 37.82 1.52 -0.91
N ASN A 416 38.14 2.80 -0.66
CA ASN A 416 37.77 3.98 -1.46
C ASN A 416 36.28 4.00 -1.82
N VAL A 417 35.40 3.84 -0.82
CA VAL A 417 33.95 3.71 -1.05
C VAL A 417 33.30 5.08 -1.16
N ASP A 418 32.69 5.34 -2.31
CA ASP A 418 31.76 6.45 -2.54
C ASP A 418 30.32 5.94 -2.61
N PHE A 419 29.40 6.65 -1.95
CA PHE A 419 28.01 6.25 -1.93
C PHE A 419 27.03 7.42 -1.79
N GLY A 420 25.91 7.35 -2.53
CA GLY A 420 24.77 8.24 -2.39
C GLY A 420 23.45 7.51 -2.60
N TYR A 421 22.43 7.83 -1.79
CA TYR A 421 21.07 7.27 -1.97
C TYR A 421 20.43 7.69 -3.29
N ASN A 422 20.86 8.85 -3.83
CA ASN A 422 20.50 9.34 -5.15
C ASN A 422 21.77 9.60 -5.96
N PRO A 423 21.78 9.32 -7.27
CA PRO A 423 22.96 9.54 -8.12
C PRO A 423 23.52 10.98 -8.08
N ASP A 424 22.64 11.96 -7.83
CA ASP A 424 22.99 13.40 -7.85
C ASP A 424 23.56 13.89 -6.51
N LYS A 425 23.55 13.06 -5.45
CA LYS A 425 23.99 13.45 -4.10
C LYS A 425 24.77 12.35 -3.42
N ILE A 426 26.09 12.45 -3.47
CA ILE A 426 26.98 11.57 -2.72
C ILE A 426 26.91 11.94 -1.23
N VAL A 427 26.83 10.93 -0.38
CA VAL A 427 26.71 11.02 1.09
C VAL A 427 27.96 10.54 1.78
N LEU A 428 28.64 9.54 1.24
CA LEU A 428 29.95 9.04 1.71
C LEU A 428 30.99 9.30 0.63
N HIS A 429 32.15 9.78 1.04
CA HIS A 429 33.25 10.15 0.15
C HIS A 429 34.54 9.48 0.59
N ASP A 430 35.11 8.64 -0.27
CA ASP A 430 36.43 8.01 -0.10
C ASP A 430 36.57 7.35 1.27
N ILE A 431 35.59 6.51 1.63
CA ILE A 431 35.61 5.79 2.90
C ILE A 431 36.61 4.64 2.83
N ASN A 432 37.64 4.75 3.69
CA ASN A 432 38.65 3.74 3.90
C ASN A 432 38.63 3.32 5.38
N MET A 433 38.26 2.06 5.65
CA MET A 433 38.23 1.53 7.00
C MET A 433 38.53 0.03 7.02
N TYR A 434 39.02 -0.44 8.17
CA TYR A 434 39.32 -1.84 8.42
C TYR A 434 38.90 -2.21 9.83
N ALA A 435 38.14 -3.30 9.95
CA ALA A 435 37.70 -3.90 11.22
C ALA A 435 38.24 -5.30 11.34
N LYS A 436 39.12 -5.56 12.31
CA LYS A 436 39.65 -6.89 12.60
C LYS A 436 38.59 -7.77 13.27
N PRO A 437 38.68 -9.09 13.13
CA PRO A 437 37.84 -10.02 13.89
C PRO A 437 37.84 -9.71 15.39
N GLY A 438 36.68 -9.68 16.00
CA GLY A 438 36.50 -9.37 17.42
C GLY A 438 36.72 -7.92 17.83
N GLN A 439 36.98 -6.98 16.92
CA GLN A 439 37.25 -5.58 17.21
C GLN A 439 35.96 -4.78 17.37
N LYS A 440 35.91 -3.92 18.38
CA LYS A 440 34.82 -2.96 18.61
C LYS A 440 35.15 -1.62 17.96
N ILE A 441 34.39 -1.24 16.95
CA ILE A 441 34.54 0.03 16.22
C ILE A 441 33.38 0.96 16.54
N ALA A 442 33.67 2.18 16.99
CA ALA A 442 32.67 3.20 17.24
C ALA A 442 32.68 4.29 16.18
N PHE A 443 31.51 4.62 15.63
CA PHE A 443 31.31 5.77 14.77
C PHE A 443 30.79 6.96 15.57
N VAL A 444 31.49 8.08 15.51
CA VAL A 444 31.15 9.34 16.20
C VAL A 444 31.05 10.47 15.18
N GLY A 445 30.15 11.38 15.35
CA GLY A 445 29.95 12.54 14.46
C GLY A 445 28.57 13.13 14.58
N SER A 446 28.37 14.30 13.98
CA SER A 446 27.07 14.98 13.95
C SER A 446 25.98 14.16 13.24
N THR A 447 24.71 14.49 13.50
CA THR A 447 23.59 13.92 12.74
C THR A 447 23.77 14.24 11.24
N GLY A 448 23.61 13.24 10.38
CA GLY A 448 23.83 13.37 8.94
C GLY A 448 25.29 13.21 8.49
N ALA A 449 26.24 12.89 9.38
CA ALA A 449 27.64 12.66 9.01
C ALA A 449 27.88 11.37 8.20
N GLY A 450 26.90 10.49 8.03
CA GLY A 450 27.01 9.26 7.25
C GLY A 450 27.13 7.97 8.09
N LYS A 451 27.03 8.01 9.43
CA LYS A 451 27.20 6.85 10.32
C LYS A 451 26.25 5.69 9.98
N THR A 452 24.96 5.95 9.94
CA THR A 452 23.92 4.95 9.59
C THR A 452 24.06 4.48 8.15
N THR A 453 24.59 5.30 7.25
CA THR A 453 24.85 4.92 5.86
C THR A 453 25.91 3.82 5.78
N ILE A 454 27.00 3.90 6.57
CA ILE A 454 28.03 2.83 6.63
C ILE A 454 27.40 1.50 7.07
N THR A 455 26.56 1.51 8.12
CA THR A 455 25.91 0.29 8.61
C THR A 455 24.92 -0.29 7.60
N ASN A 456 24.20 0.57 6.85
CA ASN A 456 23.34 0.12 5.76
C ASN A 456 24.12 -0.55 4.63
N LEU A 457 25.35 -0.10 4.35
CA LEU A 457 26.22 -0.71 3.34
C LEU A 457 26.81 -2.03 3.81
N ILE A 458 27.16 -2.17 5.10
CA ILE A 458 27.63 -3.46 5.67
C ILE A 458 26.52 -4.53 5.56
N ASN A 459 25.24 -4.16 5.80
CA ASN A 459 24.10 -5.05 5.61
C ASN A 459 23.71 -5.27 4.14
N ARG A 460 24.37 -4.58 3.22
CA ARG A 460 24.03 -4.57 1.79
C ARG A 460 22.53 -4.30 1.55
N PHE A 461 21.96 -3.34 2.30
CA PHE A 461 20.62 -2.79 2.01
C PHE A 461 20.65 -1.90 0.77
N TYR A 462 21.84 -1.39 0.45
CA TYR A 462 22.17 -0.62 -0.74
C TYR A 462 23.47 -1.14 -1.32
N ASP A 463 23.56 -1.18 -2.64
CA ASP A 463 24.80 -1.48 -3.35
C ASP A 463 25.58 -0.18 -3.61
N ILE A 464 26.92 -0.23 -3.51
CA ILE A 464 27.82 0.93 -3.68
C ILE A 464 27.96 1.32 -5.15
N GLN A 465 28.22 2.60 -5.40
CA GLN A 465 28.48 3.10 -6.75
C GLN A 465 29.95 2.98 -7.14
N ASP A 466 30.88 3.21 -6.20
CA ASP A 466 32.33 3.09 -6.44
C ASP A 466 33.05 2.54 -5.21
N GLY A 467 34.26 2.00 -5.41
CA GLY A 467 35.07 1.36 -4.37
C GLY A 467 34.73 -0.13 -4.19
N LYS A 468 35.15 -0.68 -3.03
CA LYS A 468 34.91 -2.08 -2.67
C LYS A 468 34.62 -2.21 -1.17
N ILE A 469 33.70 -3.08 -0.83
CA ILE A 469 33.49 -3.54 0.54
C ILE A 469 33.77 -5.05 0.56
N ARG A 470 34.64 -5.47 1.48
CA ARG A 470 34.97 -6.89 1.68
C ARG A 470 34.50 -7.35 3.04
N TYR A 471 33.98 -8.56 3.08
CA TYR A 471 33.66 -9.27 4.30
C TYR A 471 34.45 -10.59 4.31
N ASP A 472 35.29 -10.78 5.32
CA ASP A 472 36.29 -11.87 5.34
C ASP A 472 37.12 -11.95 4.05
N ASN A 473 37.59 -10.80 3.54
CA ASN A 473 38.31 -10.63 2.28
C ASN A 473 37.54 -11.08 1.01
N ILE A 474 36.23 -11.29 1.11
CA ILE A 474 35.33 -11.57 -0.02
C ILE A 474 34.54 -10.31 -0.31
N ASN A 475 34.50 -9.86 -1.59
CA ASN A 475 33.68 -8.73 -1.97
C ASN A 475 32.20 -9.04 -1.63
N ILE A 476 31.54 -8.17 -0.85
CA ILE A 476 30.17 -8.41 -0.39
C ILE A 476 29.17 -8.54 -1.56
N GLY A 477 29.46 -7.95 -2.71
CA GLY A 477 28.67 -8.12 -3.93
C GLY A 477 28.60 -9.56 -4.43
N LYS A 478 29.61 -10.40 -4.09
CA LYS A 478 29.67 -11.83 -4.44
C LYS A 478 28.96 -12.72 -3.42
N ILE A 479 28.69 -12.23 -2.20
CA ILE A 479 28.01 -12.98 -1.15
C ILE A 479 26.51 -12.85 -1.35
N ARG A 480 25.77 -13.94 -1.25
CA ARG A 480 24.30 -13.91 -1.28
C ARG A 480 23.76 -13.04 -0.14
N LYS A 481 22.86 -12.10 -0.46
CA LYS A 481 22.29 -11.16 0.54
C LYS A 481 21.71 -11.86 1.77
N PRO A 482 20.90 -12.94 1.64
CA PRO A 482 20.39 -13.67 2.80
C PRO A 482 21.50 -14.27 3.69
N ASP A 483 22.58 -14.76 3.09
CA ASP A 483 23.68 -15.38 3.80
C ASP A 483 24.56 -14.32 4.48
N LEU A 484 24.81 -13.19 3.82
CA LEU A 484 25.46 -12.04 4.43
C LEU A 484 24.67 -11.55 5.66
N ARG A 485 23.37 -11.33 5.51
CA ARG A 485 22.50 -10.83 6.60
C ARG A 485 22.37 -11.84 7.73
N ARG A 486 22.42 -13.14 7.46
CA ARG A 486 22.44 -14.17 8.50
C ARG A 486 23.71 -14.13 9.35
N SER A 487 24.85 -13.71 8.77
CA SER A 487 26.12 -13.58 9.48
C SER A 487 26.22 -12.31 10.33
N LEU A 488 25.27 -11.39 10.20
CA LEU A 488 25.23 -10.09 10.87
C LEU A 488 24.07 -10.02 11.87
N GLY A 489 24.35 -9.58 13.09
CA GLY A 489 23.30 -9.22 14.05
C GLY A 489 23.10 -7.71 14.06
N ILE A 490 21.85 -7.28 14.12
CA ILE A 490 21.51 -5.84 14.18
C ILE A 490 20.63 -5.52 15.38
N VAL A 491 21.00 -4.47 16.11
CA VAL A 491 20.17 -3.84 17.14
C VAL A 491 19.96 -2.39 16.75
N LEU A 492 18.74 -2.05 16.33
CA LEU A 492 18.38 -0.72 15.85
C LEU A 492 17.97 0.19 17.00
N GLN A 493 18.10 1.51 16.79
CA GLN A 493 17.62 2.54 17.70
C GLN A 493 16.11 2.42 17.94
N ASP A 494 15.33 2.35 16.86
CA ASP A 494 13.89 2.13 16.91
C ASP A 494 13.63 0.62 16.88
N THR A 495 13.38 0.06 18.05
CA THR A 495 13.13 -1.37 18.20
C THR A 495 11.71 -1.70 17.82
N HIS A 496 11.53 -2.49 16.75
CA HIS A 496 10.22 -3.05 16.37
C HIS A 496 10.01 -4.45 16.97
N LEU A 497 8.88 -4.61 17.65
CA LEU A 497 8.41 -5.89 18.18
C LEU A 497 7.14 -6.33 17.46
N PHE A 498 7.09 -7.59 17.10
CA PHE A 498 5.93 -8.17 16.42
C PHE A 498 4.85 -8.57 17.41
N THR A 499 3.60 -8.53 16.97
CA THR A 499 2.49 -9.10 17.74
C THR A 499 2.71 -10.61 17.92
N GLY A 500 2.74 -11.04 19.18
CA GLY A 500 3.06 -12.41 19.57
C GLY A 500 3.61 -12.45 20.99
N THR A 501 4.08 -13.59 21.45
CA THR A 501 4.65 -13.72 22.80
C THR A 501 6.04 -13.06 22.87
N VAL A 502 6.49 -12.77 24.09
CA VAL A 502 7.89 -12.38 24.34
C VAL A 502 8.85 -13.43 23.82
N MET A 503 8.53 -14.72 24.03
CA MET A 503 9.32 -15.85 23.53
C MET A 503 9.43 -15.82 22.00
N ASP A 504 8.32 -15.61 21.27
CA ASP A 504 8.31 -15.53 19.80
C ASP A 504 9.17 -14.36 19.29
N ASN A 505 9.12 -13.22 19.99
CA ASN A 505 9.92 -12.06 19.63
C ASN A 505 11.42 -12.27 19.82
N ILE A 506 11.86 -13.04 20.83
CA ILE A 506 13.27 -13.45 20.98
C ILE A 506 13.63 -14.47 19.91
N ARG A 507 12.78 -15.51 19.72
CA ARG A 507 12.97 -16.59 18.75
C ARG A 507 13.03 -16.09 17.31
N TYR A 508 12.51 -14.89 17.03
CA TYR A 508 12.59 -14.27 15.70
C TYR A 508 14.03 -14.14 15.17
N GLY A 509 15.03 -14.02 16.04
CA GLY A 509 16.44 -14.03 15.65
C GLY A 509 16.94 -15.39 15.12
N LYS A 510 16.29 -16.50 15.56
CA LYS A 510 16.60 -17.89 15.15
C LYS A 510 15.32 -18.71 15.32
N LEU A 511 14.57 -18.91 14.23
CA LEU A 511 13.20 -19.46 14.27
C LEU A 511 13.12 -20.87 14.85
N ASP A 512 14.19 -21.65 14.79
CA ASP A 512 14.30 -23.02 15.30
C ASP A 512 15.01 -23.09 16.69
N ALA A 513 15.20 -21.94 17.34
CA ALA A 513 15.76 -21.90 18.69
C ALA A 513 14.84 -22.57 19.71
N THR A 514 15.47 -23.36 20.62
CA THR A 514 14.73 -23.92 21.76
C THR A 514 14.37 -22.86 22.79
N ASP A 515 13.44 -23.17 23.71
CA ASP A 515 13.07 -22.28 24.80
C ASP A 515 14.28 -21.96 25.69
N GLU A 516 15.15 -22.98 25.92
CA GLU A 516 16.35 -22.83 26.72
C GLU A 516 17.37 -21.88 26.06
N GLU A 517 17.54 -21.97 24.73
CA GLU A 517 18.39 -21.03 23.95
C GLU A 517 17.86 -19.60 24.05
N CYS A 518 16.55 -19.41 23.91
CA CYS A 518 15.91 -18.11 24.05
C CYS A 518 16.06 -17.54 25.48
N ILE A 519 15.88 -18.37 26.51
CA ILE A 519 16.07 -17.97 27.92
C ILE A 519 17.55 -17.63 28.19
N LYS A 520 18.50 -18.38 27.63
CA LYS A 520 19.94 -18.08 27.73
C LYS A 520 20.25 -16.73 27.08
N ALA A 521 19.72 -16.45 25.89
CA ALA A 521 19.87 -15.17 25.22
C ALA A 521 19.26 -14.01 26.02
N ALA A 522 18.08 -14.23 26.61
CA ALA A 522 17.43 -13.23 27.47
C ALA A 522 18.23 -12.92 28.76
N LYS A 523 18.91 -13.93 29.33
CA LYS A 523 19.81 -13.73 30.46
C LYS A 523 21.05 -12.92 30.08
N LEU A 524 21.66 -13.22 28.92
CA LEU A 524 22.79 -12.48 28.39
C LEU A 524 22.42 -11.01 28.15
N ALA A 525 21.25 -10.77 27.59
CA ALA A 525 20.73 -9.42 27.34
C ALA A 525 20.24 -8.68 28.59
N ASN A 526 20.33 -9.25 29.80
CA ASN A 526 19.71 -8.74 31.03
C ASN A 526 18.18 -8.55 30.96
N ALA A 527 17.50 -9.27 30.08
CA ALA A 527 16.05 -9.21 29.89
C ALA A 527 15.26 -10.16 30.81
N HIS A 528 15.89 -11.26 31.27
CA HIS A 528 15.23 -12.36 31.98
C HIS A 528 14.43 -11.91 33.20
N ASP A 529 15.02 -11.05 34.04
CA ASP A 529 14.41 -10.64 35.31
C ASP A 529 13.17 -9.78 35.14
N PHE A 530 13.13 -8.90 34.14
CA PHE A 530 11.91 -8.16 33.87
C PHE A 530 10.86 -9.03 33.20
N ILE A 531 11.25 -9.96 32.30
CA ILE A 531 10.32 -10.89 31.63
C ILE A 531 9.57 -11.72 32.69
N LYS A 532 10.27 -12.24 33.68
CA LYS A 532 9.65 -12.99 34.79
C LYS A 532 8.63 -12.21 35.60
N ARG A 533 8.70 -10.88 35.61
CA ARG A 533 7.75 -10.01 36.33
C ARG A 533 6.53 -9.66 35.48
N LEU A 534 6.52 -9.99 34.19
CA LEU A 534 5.34 -9.86 33.35
C LEU A 534 4.29 -10.88 33.79
N PRO A 535 2.99 -10.60 33.59
CA PRO A 535 1.90 -11.46 34.07
C PRO A 535 2.06 -12.93 33.68
N ASP A 536 2.42 -13.22 32.42
CA ASP A 536 2.60 -14.57 31.89
C ASP A 536 4.07 -14.87 31.54
N GLY A 537 5.03 -14.09 32.07
CA GLY A 537 6.45 -14.26 31.81
C GLY A 537 6.78 -14.22 30.32
N TYR A 538 7.47 -15.25 29.81
CA TYR A 538 7.82 -15.40 28.40
C TYR A 538 6.61 -15.57 27.48
N ASN A 539 5.46 -16.02 27.99
CA ASN A 539 4.22 -16.18 27.23
C ASN A 539 3.38 -14.90 27.19
N THR A 540 3.83 -13.82 27.81
CA THR A 540 3.13 -12.52 27.75
C THR A 540 3.02 -12.06 26.32
N VAL A 541 1.79 -11.79 25.87
CA VAL A 541 1.52 -11.34 24.49
C VAL A 541 1.82 -9.85 24.37
N LEU A 542 2.63 -9.52 23.38
CA LEU A 542 2.95 -8.15 22.98
C LEU A 542 2.02 -7.71 21.85
N THR A 543 1.55 -6.47 21.92
CA THR A 543 0.67 -5.88 20.91
C THR A 543 1.20 -4.48 20.55
N GLY A 544 0.85 -4.00 19.36
CA GLY A 544 1.13 -2.63 18.94
C GLY A 544 2.59 -2.22 19.16
N ASP A 545 3.53 -2.97 18.60
CA ASP A 545 4.98 -2.70 18.70
C ASP A 545 5.52 -2.74 20.15
N GLY A 546 4.91 -3.58 21.00
CA GLY A 546 5.28 -3.68 22.40
C GLY A 546 4.93 -2.43 23.23
N SER A 547 3.83 -1.76 22.89
CA SER A 547 3.36 -0.54 23.58
C SER A 547 3.13 -0.71 25.08
N ASN A 548 2.97 -1.95 25.54
CA ASN A 548 2.87 -2.33 26.94
C ASN A 548 4.23 -2.45 27.66
N LEU A 549 5.35 -2.23 26.97
CA LEU A 549 6.71 -2.25 27.50
C LEU A 549 7.35 -0.85 27.45
N SER A 550 8.24 -0.58 28.39
CA SER A 550 9.09 0.62 28.32
C SER A 550 10.07 0.53 27.14
N GLN A 551 10.59 1.67 26.67
CA GLN A 551 11.56 1.70 25.57
C GLN A 551 12.81 0.85 25.88
N GLY A 552 13.33 0.92 27.12
CA GLY A 552 14.48 0.10 27.52
C GLY A 552 14.17 -1.39 27.55
N GLN A 553 12.95 -1.80 27.99
CA GLN A 553 12.54 -3.20 27.92
C GLN A 553 12.45 -3.72 26.48
N ARG A 554 11.92 -2.91 25.55
CA ARG A 554 11.93 -3.25 24.12
C ARG A 554 13.35 -3.44 23.60
N GLN A 555 14.27 -2.56 23.97
CA GLN A 555 15.67 -2.64 23.56
C GLN A 555 16.36 -3.89 24.12
N LEU A 556 16.11 -4.27 25.39
CA LEU A 556 16.61 -5.52 25.96
C LEU A 556 16.10 -6.75 25.18
N LEU A 557 14.86 -6.74 24.69
CA LEU A 557 14.34 -7.80 23.83
C LEU A 557 15.01 -7.82 22.45
N ALA A 558 15.35 -6.66 21.87
CA ALA A 558 16.10 -6.61 20.61
C ALA A 558 17.52 -7.16 20.78
N ILE A 559 18.18 -6.87 21.91
CA ILE A 559 19.48 -7.45 22.27
C ILE A 559 19.35 -8.98 22.41
N ALA A 560 18.31 -9.48 23.08
CA ALA A 560 18.06 -10.91 23.22
C ALA A 560 17.81 -11.60 21.87
N ARG A 561 17.08 -10.92 20.95
CA ARG A 561 16.86 -11.37 19.57
C ARG A 561 18.18 -11.49 18.80
N ALA A 562 19.08 -10.52 18.92
CA ALA A 562 20.41 -10.60 18.33
C ALA A 562 21.28 -11.67 18.98
N ALA A 563 21.17 -11.85 20.32
CA ALA A 563 21.93 -12.84 21.06
C ALA A 563 21.56 -14.30 20.68
N VAL A 564 20.29 -14.60 20.43
CA VAL A 564 19.86 -15.95 20.06
C VAL A 564 20.32 -16.34 18.65
N ALA A 565 20.50 -15.35 17.76
CA ALA A 565 21.04 -15.56 16.41
C ALA A 565 22.54 -15.91 16.43
N ASP A 566 23.28 -15.48 17.47
CA ASP A 566 24.71 -15.73 17.71
C ASP A 566 25.62 -15.39 16.50
N PRO A 567 25.51 -14.19 15.92
CA PRO A 567 26.30 -13.80 14.75
C PRO A 567 27.73 -13.39 15.14
N PRO A 568 28.75 -13.60 14.27
CA PRO A 568 30.14 -13.19 14.53
C PRO A 568 30.38 -11.69 14.40
N ALA A 569 29.50 -10.97 13.71
CA ALA A 569 29.57 -9.53 13.60
C ALA A 569 28.23 -8.87 13.97
N LEU A 570 28.33 -7.69 14.59
CA LEU A 570 27.21 -6.95 15.15
C LEU A 570 27.19 -5.51 14.66
N ILE A 571 25.99 -5.01 14.44
CA ILE A 571 25.71 -3.60 14.18
C ILE A 571 24.76 -3.11 15.27
N LEU A 572 25.21 -2.11 16.03
CA LEU A 572 24.50 -1.59 17.18
C LEU A 572 24.28 -0.09 16.98
N ASP A 573 23.01 0.31 16.88
CA ASP A 573 22.65 1.74 16.83
C ASP A 573 22.13 2.15 18.21
N GLU A 574 22.94 2.94 18.93
CA GLU A 574 22.70 3.30 20.32
C GLU A 574 21.92 4.62 20.42
N ALA A 575 20.63 4.55 20.75
CA ALA A 575 19.86 5.71 21.20
C ALA A 575 19.18 5.43 22.53
N THR A 576 19.86 5.77 23.60
CA THR A 576 19.35 5.63 24.97
C THR A 576 18.80 6.95 25.54
N SER A 577 18.54 7.96 24.69
CA SER A 577 18.20 9.33 25.13
C SER A 577 16.89 9.47 25.92
N SER A 578 16.03 8.43 25.91
CA SER A 578 14.71 8.45 26.56
C SER A 578 14.52 7.32 27.59
N ILE A 579 15.60 6.72 28.07
CA ILE A 579 15.59 5.58 29.00
C ILE A 579 16.03 6.05 30.38
N ASP A 580 15.39 5.54 31.44
CA ASP A 580 15.81 5.80 32.81
C ASP A 580 17.21 5.22 33.10
N THR A 581 17.97 5.85 34.00
CA THR A 581 19.37 5.53 34.25
C THR A 581 19.60 4.06 34.69
N ARG A 582 18.63 3.45 35.41
CA ARG A 582 18.75 2.05 35.83
C ARG A 582 18.62 1.09 34.66
N THR A 583 17.60 1.29 33.84
CA THR A 583 17.37 0.46 32.65
C THR A 583 18.46 0.68 31.58
N GLU A 584 18.98 1.91 31.46
CA GLU A 584 20.12 2.24 30.64
C GLU A 584 21.37 1.42 31.02
N ALA A 585 21.70 1.34 32.30
CA ALA A 585 22.81 0.52 32.76
C ALA A 585 22.62 -0.97 32.44
N MET A 586 21.38 -1.46 32.49
CA MET A 586 21.06 -2.85 32.09
C MET A 586 21.23 -3.06 30.59
N VAL A 587 20.78 -2.12 29.74
CA VAL A 587 20.92 -2.14 28.30
C VAL A 587 22.41 -2.12 27.92
N SER A 588 23.19 -1.17 28.48
CA SER A 588 24.64 -1.08 28.24
C SER A 588 25.34 -2.40 28.58
N LYS A 589 25.08 -2.97 29.76
CA LYS A 589 25.65 -4.23 30.19
C LYS A 589 25.23 -5.41 29.31
N GLY A 590 23.99 -5.43 28.79
CA GLY A 590 23.53 -6.43 27.83
C GLY A 590 24.23 -6.28 26.47
N MET A 591 24.45 -5.05 26.01
CA MET A 591 25.18 -4.77 24.79
C MET A 591 26.66 -5.18 24.91
N ASP A 592 27.33 -4.85 26.01
CA ASP A 592 28.72 -5.24 26.23
C ASP A 592 28.89 -6.77 26.24
N ALA A 593 27.99 -7.49 26.93
CA ALA A 593 27.99 -8.95 26.93
C ALA A 593 27.69 -9.53 25.54
N LEU A 594 26.86 -8.87 24.72
CA LEU A 594 26.59 -9.29 23.35
C LEU A 594 27.80 -9.07 22.44
N MET A 595 28.58 -8.00 22.64
CA MET A 595 29.75 -7.64 21.83
C MET A 595 30.98 -8.49 22.12
N GLU A 596 31.05 -9.14 23.27
CA GLU A 596 32.22 -9.90 23.70
C GLU A 596 32.63 -10.99 22.67
N GLY A 597 33.85 -10.92 22.18
CA GLY A 597 34.40 -11.85 21.18
C GLY A 597 33.88 -11.65 19.75
N ARG A 598 33.09 -10.61 19.48
CA ARG A 598 32.49 -10.35 18.15
C ARG A 598 32.96 -9.03 17.56
N THR A 599 33.08 -8.99 16.22
CA THR A 599 33.34 -7.74 15.52
C THR A 599 32.08 -6.86 15.64
N SER A 600 32.24 -5.67 16.21
CA SER A 600 31.09 -4.83 16.54
C SER A 600 31.23 -3.41 15.99
N PHE A 601 30.20 -2.98 15.25
CA PHE A 601 30.07 -1.64 14.72
C PHE A 601 29.03 -0.88 15.55
N VAL A 602 29.45 0.12 16.31
CA VAL A 602 28.61 0.87 17.24
C VAL A 602 28.41 2.29 16.71
N ILE A 603 27.16 2.67 16.40
CA ILE A 603 26.80 4.08 16.19
C ILE A 603 26.55 4.70 17.55
N ALA A 604 27.54 5.41 18.06
CA ALA A 604 27.47 5.92 19.42
C ALA A 604 26.84 7.31 19.46
N HIS A 605 25.78 7.43 20.25
CA HIS A 605 25.16 8.69 20.63
C HIS A 605 25.65 9.17 22.02
N ARG A 606 26.35 8.30 22.76
CA ARG A 606 26.96 8.64 24.06
C ARG A 606 28.45 8.37 24.07
N LEU A 607 29.16 9.32 24.67
CA LEU A 607 30.62 9.27 24.73
C LEU A 607 31.17 8.20 25.68
N SER A 608 30.35 7.73 26.65
CA SER A 608 30.72 6.62 27.55
C SER A 608 30.91 5.31 26.81
N THR A 609 30.04 4.98 25.86
CA THR A 609 30.11 3.74 25.05
C THR A 609 31.28 3.75 24.08
N VAL A 610 31.73 4.94 23.67
CA VAL A 610 32.85 5.13 22.74
C VAL A 610 34.18 4.87 23.39
N LYS A 611 34.33 5.22 24.69
CA LYS A 611 35.60 5.22 25.40
C LYS A 611 36.29 3.85 25.38
N ASP A 612 35.51 2.79 25.54
CA ASP A 612 36.01 1.41 25.62
C ASP A 612 36.03 0.69 24.25
N SER A 613 36.05 1.46 23.16
CA SER A 613 36.15 0.91 21.81
C SER A 613 37.59 0.80 21.37
N ASP A 614 37.95 -0.30 20.66
CA ASP A 614 39.28 -0.53 20.15
C ASP A 614 39.70 0.48 19.06
N CYS A 615 38.69 0.98 18.32
CA CYS A 615 38.89 2.01 17.30
C CYS A 615 37.68 2.93 17.25
N ILE A 616 37.92 4.22 17.32
CA ILE A 616 36.94 5.27 17.16
C ILE A 616 37.16 5.93 15.80
N MET A 617 36.11 6.03 14.99
CA MET A 617 36.11 6.70 13.70
C MET A 617 35.24 7.95 13.79
N VAL A 618 35.85 9.11 13.64
CA VAL A 618 35.16 10.41 13.65
C VAL A 618 34.75 10.75 12.25
N MET A 619 33.45 10.92 12.06
CA MET A 619 32.86 11.24 10.76
C MET A 619 32.37 12.68 10.70
N GLU A 620 32.70 13.35 9.61
CA GLU A 620 32.18 14.68 9.29
C GLU A 620 31.97 14.80 7.77
N GLN A 621 30.78 15.27 7.38
CA GLN A 621 30.39 15.46 5.98
C GLN A 621 30.70 14.25 5.07
N GLY A 622 30.40 13.06 5.55
CA GLY A 622 30.57 11.83 4.78
C GLY A 622 32.01 11.32 4.65
N ARG A 623 32.96 11.84 5.43
CA ARG A 623 34.37 11.41 5.46
C ARG A 623 34.78 10.97 6.85
N ILE A 624 35.73 10.04 6.94
CA ILE A 624 36.43 9.72 8.19
C ILE A 624 37.58 10.72 8.33
N ILE A 625 37.48 11.63 9.32
CA ILE A 625 38.46 12.71 9.53
C ILE A 625 39.49 12.37 10.61
N GLU A 626 39.14 11.51 11.58
CA GLU A 626 40.05 11.06 12.64
C GLU A 626 39.79 9.58 12.92
N ARG A 627 40.84 8.85 13.27
CA ARG A 627 40.82 7.44 13.64
C ARG A 627 41.83 7.17 14.73
N GLY A 628 41.45 6.43 15.79
CA GLY A 628 42.33 6.04 16.87
C GLY A 628 41.60 5.50 18.09
N THR A 629 42.33 5.20 19.15
CA THR A 629 41.74 4.90 20.46
C THR A 629 41.30 6.20 21.16
N HIS A 630 40.55 6.07 22.24
CA HIS A 630 40.11 7.21 23.06
C HIS A 630 41.29 8.12 23.45
N ASP A 631 42.35 7.53 24.03
CA ASP A 631 43.49 8.30 24.52
C ASP A 631 44.24 8.99 23.39
N GLN A 632 44.49 8.28 22.25
CA GLN A 632 45.12 8.87 21.07
C GLN A 632 44.34 10.11 20.55
N LEU A 633 43.01 9.99 20.43
CA LEU A 633 42.18 11.08 19.91
C LEU A 633 42.01 12.25 20.89
N ILE A 634 42.07 11.98 22.20
CA ILE A 634 42.13 13.04 23.24
C ILE A 634 43.44 13.81 23.13
N ASP A 635 44.59 13.10 22.95
CA ASP A 635 45.91 13.73 22.84
C ASP A 635 46.07 14.54 21.54
N MET A 636 45.41 14.12 20.47
CA MET A 636 45.37 14.85 19.19
C MET A 636 44.67 16.22 19.29
N LYS A 637 43.81 16.42 20.31
CA LYS A 637 43.01 17.66 20.54
C LYS A 637 42.18 18.08 19.33
N GLY A 638 41.81 17.13 18.47
CA GLY A 638 41.07 17.34 17.26
C GLY A 638 39.56 17.42 17.44
N ARG A 639 38.80 16.95 16.45
CA ARG A 639 37.33 16.96 16.45
C ARG A 639 36.72 16.06 17.52
N TYR A 640 37.30 14.89 17.77
CA TYR A 640 36.91 13.99 18.85
C TYR A 640 37.02 14.69 20.22
N TYR A 641 38.14 15.35 20.49
CA TYR A 641 38.34 16.09 21.72
C TYR A 641 37.27 17.16 21.94
N GLN A 642 36.90 17.88 20.87
CA GLN A 642 35.82 18.89 20.93
C GLN A 642 34.47 18.25 21.28
N LEU A 643 34.13 17.13 20.63
CA LEU A 643 32.89 16.40 20.89
C LEU A 643 32.85 15.85 22.32
N TYR A 644 33.99 15.35 22.81
CA TYR A 644 34.09 14.73 24.14
C TYR A 644 34.07 15.75 25.29
N THR A 645 34.81 16.86 25.16
CA THR A 645 34.99 17.83 26.25
C THR A 645 34.02 18.99 26.17
N GLY A 646 33.31 19.20 25.06
CA GLY A 646 32.48 20.38 24.78
C GLY A 646 33.29 21.67 24.58
N LYS A 647 34.63 21.62 24.58
CA LYS A 647 35.52 22.77 24.43
C LYS A 647 35.89 22.95 22.96
N LYS A 648 35.86 24.21 22.45
CA LYS A 648 36.40 24.51 21.10
C LYS A 648 37.90 24.21 21.07
N ALA A 649 38.41 23.66 19.95
CA ALA A 649 39.83 23.49 19.75
C ALA A 649 40.54 24.84 19.92
N VAL A 650 41.64 24.83 20.62
CA VAL A 650 42.55 25.96 20.60
C VAL A 650 43.16 25.96 19.20
N ALA A 651 42.76 26.93 18.37
CA ALA A 651 43.35 27.12 17.05
C ALA A 651 44.83 27.44 17.22
N GLY A 652 45.67 26.46 16.90
CA GLY A 652 47.11 26.62 17.05
C GLY A 652 47.84 25.45 16.36
N GLN A 653 48.41 25.79 15.24
CA GLN A 653 49.47 25.09 14.48
C GLN A 653 49.01 23.90 13.61
N ALA A 654 48.79 24.24 12.34
CA ALA A 654 48.93 23.34 11.20
C ALA A 654 50.44 23.20 10.88
#